data_842602cf832f1af984ba86752c1b2458
#
_entry.id   842602cf832f1af984ba86752c1b2458
#
_cell.length_a   1.000
_cell.length_b   1.000
_cell.length_c   1.000
_cell.angle_alpha   90.00
_cell.angle_beta   90.00
_cell.angle_gamma   90.00
#
_symmetry.space_group_name_H-M   'P 1'
#
loop_
_entity.id
_entity.type
_entity.pdbx_description
1 polymer ?
#
loop_
_entity_poly.entity_id
_entity_poly.type
_entity_poly.pdbx_seq_one_letter_code
_entity_poly.pdbx_strand_id
1 'polypeptide(L)'
;MVTALLALAAVTLTLFGVWHLPETATHPFAPWLTLAGAALGVYAFWRIERDWPPPEEPREERMRTQGTRRKAALALFWGGFFVTLAALWAIWRQPFAWNQALTWAAGLILMAVGASQITGWRADRFDEPGPKPDPVYLGHKLGVARVQNAGEQAKPATRRPQRTGASLTARLNLLYYPRPKPWQEALLVVIILSIAMWFRLNHIGQMPPGVFIDETNAALDALHTLEGRADSLFGVGWYETPNGFIYLQTLFFRLLGTTFAAVKLQSILPGVLTVLALCFLAREMYGPYPALLTATFLAFNRWHVNMSRWGWNEVYPPLMQVLSLFFIMRAARRRSLGDWAVAGLVLGLGMYTYLSIRMAVLVIFIYLGYRALVDKSFLRRNWQGVALFALMYAVTFAPLGFTYAKNPFTLLNRTRQVSIMNDVQAADSLQPLLESTKRHLLMFDVAGDRNPRHNLPGKPMLDPITGAFFLLGAAWSLWRWRDHRRGLVIIWVGITLLGGILSRLGEAPQAYRTLAAAPAVALMAADAYNLTWRAVLLPGRRYRFWRWGTTLLMLAGLAAAGWLNYVAYFDEQARSPDVYLAFTPLENEVARDVLAREGSEQLYLSPRLYYFSPVRFFTYRPTHPVGVNLGPIHYSPFDRLGGGLAAPAYQMAEPANDLPLPATGKDATFLLDLDYQYLMDYFHYFYPNAAGEVVRDRLGDPLYFRVHIPADDIAAAVGRRYEGGGLLGRYYHGEDWQGEPFMTRIDPFLLFAWPEEEPTPGPFSVTWTGDLLAPTDGAYHFRLDADDGVRFWVDGAVAGESLEPDRPNTVELTLNLTAGPHPIRIDYFQRGGGKAMRFYWTPPGRPTQPVGPEHLQGHP
;
A
#
# COMPACT_ATOMS: atom_id res chain seq x y z
N MET A 1 8.93 -6.90 -46.00
CA MET A 1 8.04 -5.73 -46.12
C MET A 1 6.63 -6.03 -45.65
N VAL A 2 5.93 -7.05 -46.19
CA VAL A 2 4.56 -7.40 -45.78
C VAL A 2 4.43 -7.62 -44.28
N THR A 3 5.28 -8.40 -43.63
CA THR A 3 5.23 -8.68 -42.20
C THR A 3 5.43 -7.41 -41.33
N ALA A 4 6.26 -6.47 -41.77
CA ALA A 4 6.42 -5.18 -41.12
C ALA A 4 5.16 -4.31 -41.23
N LEU A 5 4.56 -4.26 -42.42
CA LEU A 5 3.31 -3.53 -42.63
C LEU A 5 2.17 -4.12 -41.79
N LEU A 6 2.08 -5.44 -41.69
CA LEU A 6 1.09 -6.14 -40.86
C LEU A 6 1.30 -5.82 -39.36
N ALA A 7 2.56 -5.82 -38.88
CA ALA A 7 2.86 -5.48 -37.50
C ALA A 7 2.55 -4.00 -37.19
N LEU A 8 2.90 -3.09 -38.09
CA LEU A 8 2.56 -1.67 -37.94
C LEU A 8 1.04 -1.44 -37.98
N ALA A 9 0.34 -2.05 -38.90
CA ALA A 9 -1.13 -1.96 -38.98
C ALA A 9 -1.79 -2.53 -37.70
N ALA A 10 -1.29 -3.66 -37.20
CA ALA A 10 -1.76 -4.23 -35.94
C ALA A 10 -1.58 -3.25 -34.78
N VAL A 11 -0.39 -2.67 -34.63
CA VAL A 11 -0.11 -1.67 -33.58
C VAL A 11 -0.97 -0.44 -33.76
N THR A 12 -1.09 0.09 -34.98
CA THR A 12 -1.89 1.30 -35.24
C THR A 12 -3.38 1.07 -34.91
N LEU A 13 -3.96 -0.04 -35.37
CA LEU A 13 -5.35 -0.36 -35.07
C LEU A 13 -5.58 -0.58 -33.57
N THR A 14 -4.68 -1.31 -32.91
CA THR A 14 -4.80 -1.57 -31.47
C THR A 14 -4.60 -0.27 -30.67
N LEU A 15 -3.62 0.55 -31.01
CA LEU A 15 -3.35 1.82 -30.35
C LEU A 15 -4.52 2.78 -30.48
N PHE A 16 -5.06 2.94 -31.69
CA PHE A 16 -6.21 3.80 -31.93
C PHE A 16 -7.45 3.29 -31.18
N GLY A 17 -7.70 1.96 -31.23
CA GLY A 17 -8.79 1.36 -30.48
C GLY A 17 -8.63 1.57 -28.97
N VAL A 18 -7.46 1.30 -28.41
CA VAL A 18 -7.18 1.47 -26.95
C VAL A 18 -7.32 2.92 -26.52
N TRP A 19 -6.86 3.88 -27.34
CA TRP A 19 -6.98 5.31 -27.05
C TRP A 19 -8.45 5.73 -26.83
N HIS A 20 -9.38 5.16 -27.61
CA HIS A 20 -10.79 5.49 -27.54
C HIS A 20 -11.64 4.50 -26.74
N LEU A 21 -11.06 3.41 -26.17
CA LEU A 21 -11.81 2.44 -25.36
C LEU A 21 -12.50 3.07 -24.14
N PRO A 22 -11.91 4.04 -23.41
CA PRO A 22 -12.59 4.70 -22.30
C PRO A 22 -13.86 5.47 -22.74
N GLU A 23 -13.93 5.88 -24.01
CA GLU A 23 -14.99 6.70 -24.59
C GLU A 23 -15.88 5.88 -25.55
N THR A 24 -16.17 4.61 -25.22
CA THR A 24 -16.93 3.73 -26.11
C THR A 24 -18.33 4.22 -26.43
N ALA A 25 -18.91 5.08 -25.59
CA ALA A 25 -20.21 5.71 -25.87
C ALA A 25 -20.18 6.64 -27.10
N THR A 26 -19.06 7.34 -27.32
CA THR A 26 -18.82 8.25 -28.45
C THR A 26 -18.10 7.55 -29.62
N HIS A 27 -17.35 6.50 -29.32
CA HIS A 27 -16.55 5.73 -30.27
C HIS A 27 -16.87 4.23 -30.24
N PRO A 28 -18.06 3.79 -30.70
CA PRO A 28 -18.53 2.39 -30.56
C PRO A 28 -17.70 1.40 -31.38
N PHE A 29 -16.88 1.85 -32.32
CA PHE A 29 -15.99 1.01 -33.12
C PHE A 29 -14.64 0.71 -32.43
N ALA A 30 -14.28 1.40 -31.34
CA ALA A 30 -13.02 1.23 -30.64
C ALA A 30 -12.73 -0.24 -30.22
N PRO A 31 -13.69 -0.99 -29.64
CA PRO A 31 -13.48 -2.40 -29.33
C PRO A 31 -13.18 -3.26 -30.54
N TRP A 32 -13.86 -3.02 -31.66
CA TRP A 32 -13.66 -3.75 -32.90
C TRP A 32 -12.31 -3.49 -33.55
N LEU A 33 -11.83 -2.24 -33.50
CA LEU A 33 -10.49 -1.90 -33.98
C LEU A 33 -9.41 -2.55 -33.14
N THR A 34 -9.60 -2.58 -31.81
CA THR A 34 -8.70 -3.27 -30.88
C THR A 34 -8.63 -4.77 -31.18
N LEU A 35 -9.77 -5.43 -31.36
CA LEU A 35 -9.83 -6.85 -31.69
C LEU A 35 -9.20 -7.16 -33.06
N ALA A 36 -9.49 -6.34 -34.07
CA ALA A 36 -8.91 -6.49 -35.44
C ALA A 36 -7.39 -6.30 -35.37
N GLY A 37 -6.90 -5.33 -34.64
CA GLY A 37 -5.48 -5.08 -34.40
C GLY A 37 -4.81 -6.27 -33.69
N ALA A 38 -5.43 -6.81 -32.64
CA ALA A 38 -4.92 -7.98 -31.91
C ALA A 38 -4.83 -9.23 -32.82
N ALA A 39 -5.88 -9.52 -33.63
CA ALA A 39 -5.88 -10.63 -34.57
C ALA A 39 -4.78 -10.49 -35.63
N LEU A 40 -4.63 -9.29 -36.19
CA LEU A 40 -3.57 -8.98 -37.15
C LEU A 40 -2.19 -9.10 -36.52
N GLY A 41 -2.04 -8.70 -35.24
CA GLY A 41 -0.82 -8.83 -34.46
C GLY A 41 -0.42 -10.29 -34.26
N VAL A 42 -1.34 -11.15 -33.88
CA VAL A 42 -1.10 -12.61 -33.76
C VAL A 42 -0.57 -13.19 -35.09
N TYR A 43 -1.19 -12.84 -36.22
CA TYR A 43 -0.73 -13.31 -37.54
C TYR A 43 0.65 -12.75 -37.90
N ALA A 44 0.91 -11.47 -37.65
CA ALA A 44 2.20 -10.83 -37.87
C ALA A 44 3.30 -11.47 -37.01
N PHE A 45 3.06 -11.70 -35.72
CA PHE A 45 3.99 -12.32 -34.80
C PHE A 45 4.25 -13.80 -35.12
N TRP A 46 3.23 -14.54 -35.54
CA TRP A 46 3.41 -15.90 -36.05
C TRP A 46 4.35 -15.94 -37.26
N ARG A 47 4.18 -15.02 -38.22
CA ARG A 47 5.11 -14.91 -39.35
C ARG A 47 6.54 -14.59 -38.93
N ILE A 48 6.69 -13.70 -37.93
CA ILE A 48 8.02 -13.33 -37.42
C ILE A 48 8.70 -14.54 -36.76
N GLU A 49 8.03 -15.26 -35.89
CA GLU A 49 8.62 -16.44 -35.23
C GLU A 49 8.89 -17.58 -36.22
N ARG A 50 8.04 -17.77 -37.23
CA ARG A 50 8.28 -18.73 -38.28
C ARG A 50 9.52 -18.39 -39.12
N ASP A 51 9.64 -17.14 -39.51
CA ASP A 51 10.74 -16.68 -40.39
C ASP A 51 12.03 -16.41 -39.58
N TRP A 52 11.88 -16.26 -38.25
CA TRP A 52 12.97 -16.00 -37.31
C TRP A 52 12.67 -16.65 -35.95
N PRO A 53 12.91 -17.95 -35.81
CA PRO A 53 12.65 -18.66 -34.58
C PRO A 53 13.47 -18.08 -33.42
N PRO A 54 12.93 -18.11 -32.17
CA PRO A 54 13.69 -17.71 -30.98
C PRO A 54 14.94 -18.60 -30.85
N PRO A 55 16.02 -18.11 -30.19
CA PRO A 55 17.19 -18.91 -29.94
C PRO A 55 16.81 -20.20 -29.20
N GLU A 56 17.35 -21.34 -29.63
CA GLU A 56 17.12 -22.61 -28.96
C GLU A 56 17.58 -22.56 -27.50
N GLU A 57 16.81 -23.24 -26.64
CA GLU A 57 17.18 -23.40 -25.23
C GLU A 57 18.55 -24.06 -25.16
N PRO A 58 19.47 -23.54 -24.32
CA PRO A 58 20.82 -24.15 -24.16
C PRO A 58 20.65 -25.61 -23.75
N ARG A 59 21.40 -26.51 -24.38
CA ARG A 59 21.47 -27.92 -23.97
C ARG A 59 21.91 -28.01 -22.50
N GLU A 60 21.20 -28.83 -21.74
CA GLU A 60 21.41 -29.05 -20.33
C GLU A 60 22.78 -29.71 -20.06
N GLU A 61 23.75 -28.96 -19.57
CA GLU A 61 24.99 -29.48 -19.06
C GLU A 61 24.84 -29.93 -17.58
N ARG A 62 24.97 -31.25 -17.37
CA ARG A 62 25.06 -31.81 -16.00
C ARG A 62 26.45 -31.50 -15.44
N MET A 63 26.55 -30.59 -14.49
CA MET A 63 27.73 -30.48 -13.63
C MET A 63 27.72 -31.57 -12.55
N ARG A 64 28.60 -32.51 -12.64
CA ARG A 64 28.84 -33.50 -11.59
C ARG A 64 29.86 -32.94 -10.58
N THR A 65 29.43 -32.76 -9.32
CA THR A 65 30.36 -32.47 -8.21
C THR A 65 31.16 -33.71 -7.81
N GLN A 66 32.46 -33.56 -7.50
CA GLN A 66 33.30 -34.64 -7.00
C GLN A 66 32.79 -35.20 -5.66
N GLY A 67 32.93 -36.50 -5.44
CA GLY A 67 32.25 -37.25 -4.35
C GLY A 67 32.41 -36.72 -2.92
N THR A 68 33.60 -36.17 -2.57
CA THR A 68 33.86 -35.63 -1.22
C THR A 68 33.06 -34.33 -0.95
N ARG A 69 33.02 -33.43 -1.94
CA ARG A 69 32.25 -32.18 -1.84
C ARG A 69 30.75 -32.45 -1.76
N ARG A 70 30.28 -33.51 -2.44
CA ARG A 70 28.86 -33.89 -2.38
C ARG A 70 28.45 -34.38 -0.97
N LYS A 71 29.31 -35.16 -0.28
CA LYS A 71 29.05 -35.61 1.09
C LYS A 71 28.97 -34.44 2.07
N ALA A 72 29.92 -33.48 1.97
CA ALA A 72 29.88 -32.26 2.80
C ALA A 72 28.62 -31.41 2.53
N ALA A 73 28.24 -31.26 1.28
CA ALA A 73 27.02 -30.54 0.90
C ALA A 73 25.74 -31.21 1.43
N LEU A 74 25.66 -32.53 1.37
CA LEU A 74 24.56 -33.30 1.98
C LEU A 74 24.56 -33.17 3.49
N ALA A 75 25.71 -33.21 4.16
CA ALA A 75 25.80 -32.97 5.60
C ALA A 75 25.32 -31.58 6.02
N LEU A 76 25.69 -30.53 5.27
CA LEU A 76 25.19 -29.16 5.49
C LEU A 76 23.67 -29.08 5.30
N PHE A 77 23.15 -29.70 4.24
CA PHE A 77 21.71 -29.68 3.98
C PHE A 77 20.93 -30.37 5.09
N TRP A 78 21.28 -31.62 5.45
CA TRP A 78 20.59 -32.36 6.48
C TRP A 78 20.84 -31.79 7.88
N GLY A 79 22.03 -31.27 8.17
CA GLY A 79 22.31 -30.57 9.42
C GLY A 79 21.41 -29.31 9.54
N GLY A 80 21.32 -28.51 8.49
CA GLY A 80 20.41 -27.37 8.43
C GLY A 80 18.94 -27.76 8.58
N PHE A 81 18.52 -28.87 7.97
CA PHE A 81 17.16 -29.38 8.11
C PHE A 81 16.83 -29.74 9.56
N PHE A 82 17.69 -30.48 10.26
CA PHE A 82 17.47 -30.82 11.67
C PHE A 82 17.50 -29.60 12.59
N VAL A 83 18.38 -28.64 12.33
CA VAL A 83 18.42 -27.36 13.05
C VAL A 83 17.10 -26.61 12.84
N THR A 84 16.59 -26.57 11.61
CA THR A 84 15.30 -25.95 11.29
C THR A 84 14.15 -26.67 12.01
N LEU A 85 14.11 -28.01 12.01
CA LEU A 85 13.08 -28.76 12.72
C LEU A 85 13.12 -28.54 14.24
N ALA A 86 14.30 -28.48 14.85
CA ALA A 86 14.43 -28.18 16.28
C ALA A 86 13.92 -26.77 16.60
N ALA A 87 14.25 -25.78 15.76
CA ALA A 87 13.72 -24.42 15.90
C ALA A 87 12.19 -24.36 15.72
N LEU A 88 11.65 -25.06 14.72
CA LEU A 88 10.19 -25.13 14.49
C LEU A 88 9.48 -25.79 15.67
N TRP A 89 10.06 -26.82 16.27
CA TRP A 89 9.50 -27.46 17.48
C TRP A 89 9.48 -26.49 18.68
N ALA A 90 10.55 -25.70 18.87
CA ALA A 90 10.62 -24.70 19.90
C ALA A 90 9.58 -23.57 19.67
N ILE A 91 9.48 -23.05 18.44
CA ILE A 91 8.49 -22.02 18.04
C ILE A 91 7.04 -22.50 18.26
N TRP A 92 6.79 -23.78 18.01
CA TRP A 92 5.46 -24.36 18.23
C TRP A 92 5.06 -24.38 19.71
N ARG A 93 6.02 -24.72 20.60
CA ARG A 93 5.77 -25.02 22.01
C ARG A 93 5.97 -23.84 22.97
N GLN A 94 6.80 -22.90 22.61
CA GLN A 94 7.21 -21.81 23.49
C GLN A 94 6.74 -20.45 22.95
N PRO A 95 6.61 -19.42 23.80
CA PRO A 95 6.46 -18.05 23.35
C PRO A 95 7.59 -17.64 22.40
N PHE A 96 7.33 -16.65 21.56
CA PHE A 96 8.33 -16.15 20.62
C PHE A 96 9.60 -15.68 21.33
N ALA A 97 10.75 -16.14 20.83
CA ALA A 97 12.06 -15.67 21.26
C ALA A 97 13.00 -15.55 20.05
N TRP A 98 13.86 -14.55 20.07
CA TRP A 98 14.75 -14.26 18.94
C TRP A 98 15.73 -15.38 18.64
N ASN A 99 16.21 -16.09 19.67
CA ASN A 99 17.09 -17.26 19.49
C ASN A 99 16.42 -18.35 18.63
N GLN A 100 15.11 -18.56 18.78
CA GLN A 100 14.34 -19.51 17.95
C GLN A 100 14.30 -19.03 16.49
N ALA A 101 14.00 -17.74 16.25
CA ALA A 101 13.98 -17.16 14.91
C ALA A 101 15.36 -17.20 14.24
N LEU A 102 16.42 -16.86 14.97
CA LEU A 102 17.81 -16.94 14.48
C LEU A 102 18.23 -18.38 14.19
N THR A 103 17.88 -19.34 15.06
CA THR A 103 18.16 -20.76 14.82
C THR A 103 17.42 -21.28 13.59
N TRP A 104 16.15 -20.93 13.43
CA TRP A 104 15.37 -21.26 12.23
C TRP A 104 16.00 -20.67 10.96
N ALA A 105 16.37 -19.38 10.96
CA ALA A 105 17.01 -18.71 9.83
C ALA A 105 18.37 -19.34 9.50
N ALA A 106 19.19 -19.68 10.50
CA ALA A 106 20.48 -20.37 10.31
C ALA A 106 20.27 -21.73 9.66
N GLY A 107 19.30 -22.51 10.12
CA GLY A 107 18.95 -23.80 9.51
C GLY A 107 18.54 -23.65 8.03
N LEU A 108 17.70 -22.68 7.70
CA LEU A 108 17.30 -22.39 6.31
C LEU A 108 18.48 -22.00 5.43
N ILE A 109 19.41 -21.18 5.93
CA ILE A 109 20.63 -20.79 5.21
C ILE A 109 21.50 -22.03 4.95
N LEU A 110 21.71 -22.89 5.95
CA LEU A 110 22.49 -24.13 5.80
C LEU A 110 21.86 -25.07 4.77
N MET A 111 20.53 -25.22 4.75
CA MET A 111 19.80 -25.97 3.73
C MET A 111 20.02 -25.40 2.33
N ALA A 112 19.88 -24.09 2.15
CA ALA A 112 20.04 -23.44 0.87
C ALA A 112 21.50 -23.56 0.35
N VAL A 113 22.50 -23.36 1.21
CA VAL A 113 23.93 -23.50 0.90
C VAL A 113 24.24 -24.97 0.57
N GLY A 114 23.79 -25.91 1.38
CA GLY A 114 23.96 -27.33 1.11
C GLY A 114 23.36 -27.74 -0.24
N ALA A 115 22.14 -27.34 -0.54
CA ALA A 115 21.47 -27.62 -1.81
C ALA A 115 22.23 -27.01 -3.01
N SER A 116 22.76 -25.79 -2.86
CA SER A 116 23.54 -25.13 -3.91
C SER A 116 24.85 -25.88 -4.24
N GLN A 117 25.50 -26.45 -3.23
CA GLN A 117 26.74 -27.19 -3.40
C GLN A 117 26.55 -28.61 -3.95
N ILE A 118 25.40 -29.25 -3.71
CA ILE A 118 25.08 -30.60 -4.24
C ILE A 118 25.14 -30.58 -5.77
N THR A 119 24.74 -29.53 -6.42
CA THR A 119 24.67 -29.36 -7.89
C THR A 119 25.79 -28.50 -8.46
N GLY A 120 26.70 -27.96 -7.61
CA GLY A 120 27.75 -27.07 -8.05
C GLY A 120 27.26 -25.72 -8.53
N TRP A 121 26.60 -24.96 -7.61
CA TRP A 121 26.16 -23.59 -7.91
C TRP A 121 27.34 -22.70 -8.30
N ARG A 122 27.36 -22.23 -9.54
CA ARG A 122 28.26 -21.18 -9.98
C ARG A 122 27.42 -19.93 -10.23
N ALA A 123 27.89 -18.81 -9.71
CA ALA A 123 27.41 -17.52 -10.19
C ALA A 123 27.60 -17.47 -11.69
N ASP A 124 26.55 -17.18 -12.46
CA ASP A 124 26.69 -17.00 -13.89
C ASP A 124 27.74 -15.94 -14.16
N ARG A 125 28.81 -16.33 -14.83
CA ARG A 125 29.49 -15.34 -15.63
C ARG A 125 28.52 -14.99 -16.76
N PHE A 126 28.10 -13.74 -16.82
CA PHE A 126 27.24 -13.19 -17.87
C PHE A 126 27.81 -13.39 -19.29
N ASP A 127 29.00 -13.98 -19.39
CA ASP A 127 29.88 -14.06 -20.56
C ASP A 127 29.89 -15.43 -21.27
N GLU A 128 29.20 -16.46 -20.78
CA GLU A 128 29.23 -17.73 -21.53
C GLU A 128 28.39 -17.58 -22.81
N PRO A 129 29.02 -17.64 -24.00
CA PRO A 129 28.32 -17.65 -25.27
C PRO A 129 27.40 -18.87 -25.27
N GLY A 130 26.12 -18.70 -25.54
CA GLY A 130 25.19 -19.80 -25.75
C GLY A 130 25.75 -20.76 -26.81
N PRO A 131 25.42 -22.09 -26.78
CA PRO A 131 25.96 -23.08 -27.69
C PRO A 131 25.80 -22.61 -29.13
N LYS A 132 26.86 -22.81 -29.93
CA LYS A 132 26.79 -22.55 -31.36
C LYS A 132 25.70 -23.43 -31.95
N PRO A 133 24.80 -22.90 -32.81
CA PRO A 133 23.76 -23.71 -33.43
C PRO A 133 24.40 -24.86 -34.23
N ASP A 134 23.89 -26.05 -34.00
CA ASP A 134 24.38 -27.25 -34.69
C ASP A 134 24.02 -27.14 -36.18
N PRO A 135 24.99 -27.20 -37.07
CA PRO A 135 24.78 -27.06 -38.53
C PRO A 135 23.82 -28.12 -39.13
N VAL A 136 23.71 -29.28 -38.47
CA VAL A 136 22.90 -30.42 -38.95
C VAL A 136 21.40 -30.17 -38.74
N TYR A 137 21.03 -29.45 -37.72
CA TYR A 137 19.60 -29.15 -37.42
C TYR A 137 18.94 -28.17 -38.40
N LEU A 138 19.73 -27.27 -38.97
CA LEU A 138 19.24 -26.34 -40.00
C LEU A 138 18.95 -27.05 -41.35
N GLY A 139 19.67 -28.10 -41.69
CA GLY A 139 19.49 -28.86 -42.90
C GLY A 139 18.17 -29.64 -42.96
N HIS A 140 17.73 -30.17 -41.80
CA HIS A 140 16.51 -30.98 -41.71
C HIS A 140 15.18 -30.19 -41.86
N LYS A 141 15.20 -28.91 -41.46
CA LYS A 141 14.02 -28.04 -41.59
C LYS A 141 13.89 -27.33 -42.93
N LEU A 142 14.94 -27.32 -43.76
CA LEU A 142 14.95 -26.66 -45.05
C LEU A 142 14.77 -27.60 -46.23
N GLY A 143 14.41 -28.88 -45.99
CA GLY A 143 14.06 -29.80 -47.07
C GLY A 143 15.23 -30.21 -47.98
N VAL A 144 16.44 -30.12 -47.50
CA VAL A 144 17.63 -30.60 -48.24
C VAL A 144 17.80 -32.10 -47.94
N ALA A 145 17.80 -32.89 -49.01
CA ALA A 145 17.76 -34.33 -49.02
C ALA A 145 18.83 -35.01 -48.16
N ARG A 146 18.44 -36.18 -47.60
CA ARG A 146 19.28 -37.14 -46.94
C ARG A 146 20.57 -37.44 -47.79
N VAL A 147 21.71 -37.20 -47.20
CA VAL A 147 22.93 -37.84 -47.66
C VAL A 147 23.00 -39.22 -46.99
N GLN A 148 22.83 -40.26 -47.78
CA GLN A 148 23.03 -41.66 -47.37
C GLN A 148 24.51 -41.89 -46.95
N ASN A 149 24.70 -42.59 -45.89
CA ASN A 149 26.00 -43.14 -45.50
C ASN A 149 26.41 -44.16 -46.55
N ALA A 150 27.43 -43.83 -47.33
CA ALA A 150 28.22 -44.81 -48.02
C ALA A 150 29.62 -44.80 -47.37
N GLY A 151 29.93 -45.90 -46.73
CA GLY A 151 31.29 -46.15 -46.27
C GLY A 151 32.19 -46.46 -47.48
N GLU A 152 33.22 -45.66 -47.65
CA GLU A 152 34.38 -46.09 -48.43
C GLU A 152 35.60 -45.26 -47.97
N GLN A 153 36.63 -46.03 -47.72
CA GLN A 153 37.99 -45.56 -47.41
C GLN A 153 38.55 -44.78 -48.59
N ALA A 154 38.97 -43.54 -48.42
CA ALA A 154 39.68 -42.78 -49.42
C ALA A 154 40.82 -41.97 -48.76
N LYS A 155 42.01 -42.15 -49.36
CA LYS A 155 43.33 -41.57 -49.07
C LYS A 155 43.31 -40.04 -48.97
N PRO A 156 44.27 -39.42 -48.23
CA PRO A 156 44.34 -37.99 -48.02
C PRO A 156 44.72 -37.23 -49.29
N ALA A 157 43.72 -36.50 -49.82
CA ALA A 157 43.98 -35.52 -50.88
C ALA A 157 44.02 -34.14 -50.24
N THR A 158 45.10 -33.45 -50.39
CA THR A 158 45.28 -32.04 -50.09
C THR A 158 44.33 -31.17 -50.84
N ARG A 159 43.18 -30.89 -50.22
CA ARG A 159 42.19 -29.87 -50.69
C ARG A 159 42.15 -28.71 -49.72
N ARG A 160 42.45 -27.51 -50.26
CA ARG A 160 42.16 -26.22 -49.60
C ARG A 160 40.77 -26.26 -49.00
N PRO A 161 40.54 -25.74 -47.77
CA PRO A 161 39.20 -25.73 -47.19
C PRO A 161 38.27 -24.90 -48.06
N GLN A 162 37.36 -25.60 -48.78
CA GLN A 162 36.21 -24.95 -49.36
C GLN A 162 35.43 -24.33 -48.18
N ARG A 163 35.33 -23.02 -48.17
CA ARG A 163 34.41 -22.26 -47.34
C ARG A 163 33.02 -22.79 -47.61
N THR A 164 32.59 -23.80 -46.89
CA THR A 164 31.18 -24.21 -46.81
C THR A 164 30.44 -23.00 -46.28
N GLY A 165 29.68 -22.38 -47.17
CA GLY A 165 28.84 -21.26 -46.86
C GLY A 165 27.85 -21.63 -45.77
N ALA A 166 28.18 -21.33 -44.52
CA ALA A 166 27.13 -21.10 -43.52
C ALA A 166 26.10 -20.21 -44.20
N SER A 167 24.87 -20.66 -44.28
CA SER A 167 23.85 -19.99 -45.06
C SER A 167 23.97 -18.49 -44.81
N LEU A 168 23.92 -17.70 -45.88
CA LEU A 168 24.00 -16.24 -45.83
C LEU A 168 23.06 -15.68 -44.74
N THR A 169 21.93 -16.36 -44.51
CA THR A 169 20.94 -16.10 -43.50
C THR A 169 21.45 -16.25 -42.06
N ALA A 170 22.22 -17.32 -41.76
CA ALA A 170 22.76 -17.49 -40.40
C ALA A 170 23.87 -16.48 -40.06
N ARG A 171 24.71 -16.15 -41.03
CA ARG A 171 25.72 -15.07 -40.90
C ARG A 171 25.06 -13.68 -40.78
N LEU A 172 24.01 -13.43 -41.54
CA LEU A 172 23.28 -12.17 -41.51
C LEU A 172 22.52 -12.02 -40.19
N ASN A 173 21.96 -13.10 -39.61
CA ASN A 173 21.27 -13.06 -38.31
C ASN A 173 22.21 -12.68 -37.17
N LEU A 174 23.45 -13.18 -37.13
CA LEU A 174 24.47 -12.81 -36.14
C LEU A 174 24.99 -11.39 -36.30
N LEU A 175 24.97 -10.83 -37.52
CA LEU A 175 25.44 -9.48 -37.80
C LEU A 175 24.42 -8.36 -37.50
N TYR A 176 23.12 -8.65 -37.44
CA TYR A 176 22.07 -7.66 -37.38
C TYR A 176 21.35 -7.54 -36.04
N TYR A 177 21.55 -8.49 -35.13
CA TYR A 177 21.11 -8.41 -33.73
C TYR A 177 22.28 -8.84 -32.82
N PRO A 178 23.35 -8.04 -32.75
CA PRO A 178 24.47 -8.40 -31.87
C PRO A 178 23.94 -8.36 -30.45
N ARG A 179 24.20 -9.44 -29.69
CA ARG A 179 23.92 -9.38 -28.25
C ARG A 179 24.66 -8.18 -27.67
N PRO A 180 24.05 -7.38 -26.80
CA PRO A 180 24.76 -6.30 -26.14
C PRO A 180 25.96 -6.92 -25.39
N LYS A 181 27.08 -6.22 -25.40
CA LYS A 181 28.23 -6.63 -24.56
C LYS A 181 27.77 -6.55 -23.10
N PRO A 182 28.28 -7.41 -22.20
CA PRO A 182 27.84 -7.44 -20.80
C PRO A 182 27.88 -6.09 -20.12
N TRP A 183 28.89 -5.29 -20.36
CA TRP A 183 28.98 -3.94 -19.80
C TRP A 183 27.92 -2.98 -20.37
N GLN A 184 27.52 -3.13 -21.64
CA GLN A 184 26.44 -2.33 -22.24
C GLN A 184 25.09 -2.70 -21.65
N GLU A 185 24.85 -4.00 -21.46
CA GLU A 185 23.64 -4.48 -20.80
C GLU A 185 23.58 -3.96 -19.35
N ALA A 186 24.69 -4.07 -18.60
CA ALA A 186 24.79 -3.55 -17.24
C ALA A 186 24.54 -2.03 -17.19
N LEU A 187 25.14 -1.26 -18.09
CA LEU A 187 24.92 0.18 -18.17
C LEU A 187 23.45 0.52 -18.43
N LEU A 188 22.79 -0.17 -19.37
CA LEU A 188 21.37 0.05 -19.65
C LEU A 188 20.50 -0.33 -18.46
N VAL A 189 20.81 -1.40 -17.75
CA VAL A 189 20.11 -1.77 -16.50
C VAL A 189 20.27 -0.67 -15.46
N VAL A 190 21.47 -0.13 -15.26
CA VAL A 190 21.71 0.98 -14.34
C VAL A 190 20.87 2.21 -14.73
N ILE A 191 20.85 2.57 -16.01
CA ILE A 191 20.01 3.70 -16.50
C ILE A 191 18.53 3.45 -16.22
N ILE A 192 18.02 2.25 -16.50
CA ILE A 192 16.63 1.90 -16.24
C ILE A 192 16.29 1.95 -14.73
N LEU A 193 17.19 1.45 -13.88
CA LEU A 193 17.02 1.52 -12.43
C LEU A 193 17.08 2.97 -11.91
N SER A 194 17.92 3.81 -12.51
CA SER A 194 17.95 5.26 -12.20
C SER A 194 16.64 5.93 -12.58
N ILE A 195 16.07 5.60 -13.73
CA ILE A 195 14.72 6.06 -14.14
C ILE A 195 13.67 5.54 -13.15
N ALA A 196 13.72 4.25 -12.80
CA ALA A 196 12.79 3.66 -11.84
C ALA A 196 12.87 4.34 -10.46
N MET A 197 14.08 4.62 -9.99
CA MET A 197 14.30 5.34 -8.73
C MET A 197 13.80 6.77 -8.82
N TRP A 198 14.10 7.46 -9.94
CA TRP A 198 13.65 8.84 -10.16
C TRP A 198 12.12 8.96 -10.14
N PHE A 199 11.38 8.08 -10.84
CA PHE A 199 9.91 8.06 -10.78
C PHE A 199 9.38 7.84 -9.36
N ARG A 200 10.14 7.21 -8.48
CA ARG A 200 9.72 6.91 -7.10
C ARG A 200 10.16 7.96 -6.08
N LEU A 201 11.20 8.72 -6.37
CA LEU A 201 11.70 9.76 -5.46
C LEU A 201 11.25 11.18 -5.86
N ASN A 202 11.01 11.41 -7.17
CA ASN A 202 10.62 12.73 -7.66
C ASN A 202 9.36 13.23 -6.96
N HIS A 203 9.38 14.44 -6.40
CA HIS A 203 8.28 15.04 -5.64
C HIS A 203 7.70 14.17 -4.53
N ILE A 204 8.52 13.36 -3.84
CA ILE A 204 8.05 12.42 -2.82
C ILE A 204 7.37 13.11 -1.62
N GLY A 205 7.71 14.36 -1.33
CA GLY A 205 7.06 15.16 -0.29
C GLY A 205 5.71 15.79 -0.71
N GLN A 206 5.34 15.70 -2.00
CA GLN A 206 4.15 16.34 -2.56
C GLN A 206 3.15 15.32 -3.11
N MET A 207 3.65 14.19 -3.60
CA MET A 207 2.85 13.11 -4.15
C MET A 207 3.38 11.74 -3.67
N PRO A 208 2.61 10.95 -2.91
CA PRO A 208 1.28 11.23 -2.36
C PRO A 208 1.24 12.50 -1.51
N PRO A 209 0.09 13.17 -1.40
CA PRO A 209 0.00 14.49 -0.76
C PRO A 209 0.08 14.47 0.78
N GLY A 210 0.42 13.33 1.37
CA GLY A 210 0.58 13.14 2.80
C GLY A 210 0.95 11.70 3.14
N VAL A 211 0.85 11.37 4.41
CA VAL A 211 0.97 10.00 4.93
C VAL A 211 -0.43 9.52 5.27
N PHE A 212 -0.81 8.35 4.77
CA PHE A 212 -2.09 7.75 5.09
C PHE A 212 -2.07 7.07 6.46
N ILE A 213 -3.22 6.99 7.13
CA ILE A 213 -3.36 6.40 8.47
C ILE A 213 -2.73 5.00 8.56
N ASP A 214 -2.93 4.14 7.56
CA ASP A 214 -2.37 2.79 7.55
C ASP A 214 -0.84 2.79 7.59
N GLU A 215 -0.20 3.72 6.88
CA GLU A 215 1.26 3.85 6.88
C GLU A 215 1.79 4.21 8.28
N THR A 216 1.11 5.14 8.95
CA THR A 216 1.52 5.62 10.26
C THR A 216 1.18 4.64 11.38
N ASN A 217 0.07 3.90 11.26
CA ASN A 217 -0.21 2.81 12.19
C ASN A 217 0.85 1.72 12.12
N ALA A 218 1.22 1.28 10.91
CA ALA A 218 2.31 0.32 10.74
C ALA A 218 3.65 0.88 11.24
N ALA A 219 3.89 2.18 11.03
CA ALA A 219 5.08 2.85 11.52
C ALA A 219 5.13 2.89 13.06
N LEU A 220 4.03 3.16 13.72
CA LEU A 220 3.93 3.11 15.18
C LEU A 220 4.16 1.68 15.70
N ASP A 221 3.59 0.65 15.07
CA ASP A 221 3.84 -0.74 15.42
C ASP A 221 5.32 -1.11 15.27
N ALA A 222 5.99 -0.58 14.24
CA ALA A 222 7.42 -0.76 14.06
C ALA A 222 8.25 -0.05 15.15
N LEU A 223 7.83 1.14 15.59
CA LEU A 223 8.48 1.85 16.70
C LEU A 223 8.28 1.12 18.03
N HIS A 224 7.07 0.61 18.30
CA HIS A 224 6.82 -0.24 19.46
C HIS A 224 7.67 -1.52 19.45
N THR A 225 7.87 -2.09 18.24
CA THR A 225 8.78 -3.22 18.07
C THR A 225 10.22 -2.86 18.44
N LEU A 226 10.70 -1.65 18.08
CA LEU A 226 12.03 -1.16 18.44
C LEU A 226 12.20 -0.95 19.95
N GLU A 227 11.14 -0.61 20.66
CA GLU A 227 11.11 -0.45 22.11
C GLU A 227 10.97 -1.78 22.89
N GLY A 228 10.94 -2.91 22.18
CA GLY A 228 10.78 -4.22 22.80
C GLY A 228 9.34 -4.55 23.20
N ARG A 229 8.36 -3.80 22.71
CA ARG A 229 6.91 -3.99 22.91
C ARG A 229 6.25 -4.69 21.74
N ALA A 230 6.96 -5.59 21.08
CA ALA A 230 6.52 -6.22 19.84
C ALA A 230 5.82 -7.55 20.06
N ASP A 231 4.86 -7.81 19.21
CA ASP A 231 4.35 -9.14 18.95
C ASP A 231 5.40 -10.02 18.24
N SER A 232 5.15 -11.31 18.20
CA SER A 232 6.01 -12.26 17.50
C SER A 232 6.20 -11.88 16.02
N LEU A 233 7.45 -11.97 15.53
CA LEU A 233 7.77 -11.92 14.10
C LEU A 233 6.90 -12.88 13.27
N PHE A 234 6.55 -14.01 13.84
CA PHE A 234 5.74 -15.06 13.22
C PHE A 234 4.24 -14.89 13.48
N GLY A 235 3.85 -13.79 14.12
CA GLY A 235 2.47 -13.44 14.40
C GLY A 235 1.79 -12.67 13.25
N VAL A 236 0.56 -12.29 13.54
CA VAL A 236 -0.23 -11.39 12.71
C VAL A 236 -0.63 -10.20 13.57
N GLY A 237 -0.60 -9.02 13.00
CA GLY A 237 -0.98 -7.77 13.62
C GLY A 237 -2.33 -7.26 13.12
N TRP A 238 -2.40 -5.97 12.93
CA TRP A 238 -3.58 -5.25 12.49
C TRP A 238 -4.16 -5.83 11.19
N TYR A 239 -5.45 -6.06 11.15
CA TYR A 239 -6.17 -6.73 10.05
C TYR A 239 -5.57 -8.09 9.63
N GLU A 240 -5.06 -8.85 10.57
CA GLU A 240 -4.43 -10.17 10.35
C GLU A 240 -3.28 -10.11 9.34
N THR A 241 -2.64 -8.95 9.19
CA THR A 241 -1.44 -8.78 8.35
C THR A 241 -0.24 -9.42 9.04
N PRO A 242 0.56 -10.22 8.34
CA PRO A 242 1.76 -10.82 8.92
C PRO A 242 2.77 -9.77 9.39
N ASN A 243 3.35 -9.97 10.58
CA ASN A 243 4.24 -9.00 11.23
C ASN A 243 5.61 -8.83 10.57
N GLY A 244 6.00 -9.70 9.64
CA GLY A 244 7.32 -9.63 8.99
C GLY A 244 7.58 -8.29 8.30
N PHE A 245 6.55 -7.64 7.77
CA PHE A 245 6.64 -6.29 7.22
C PHE A 245 7.00 -5.25 8.28
N ILE A 246 6.40 -5.32 9.47
CA ILE A 246 6.68 -4.43 10.59
C ILE A 246 8.16 -4.53 10.99
N TYR A 247 8.68 -5.77 11.07
CA TYR A 247 10.11 -5.99 11.37
C TYR A 247 11.06 -5.49 10.27
N LEU A 248 10.65 -5.54 9.00
CA LEU A 248 11.41 -4.89 7.92
C LEU A 248 11.42 -3.37 8.08
N GLN A 249 10.30 -2.78 8.47
CA GLN A 249 10.20 -1.34 8.69
C GLN A 249 11.08 -0.87 9.87
N THR A 250 11.21 -1.68 10.93
CA THR A 250 12.14 -1.36 12.04
C THR A 250 13.59 -1.20 11.57
N LEU A 251 14.01 -1.94 10.54
CA LEU A 251 15.35 -1.79 9.97
C LEU A 251 15.55 -0.39 9.37
N PHE A 252 14.55 0.12 8.65
CA PHE A 252 14.61 1.47 8.07
C PHE A 252 14.63 2.54 9.18
N PHE A 253 13.86 2.37 10.26
CA PHE A 253 13.89 3.30 11.39
C PHE A 253 15.22 3.27 12.14
N ARG A 254 15.86 2.11 12.27
CA ARG A 254 17.23 2.03 12.85
C ARG A 254 18.26 2.75 12.00
N LEU A 255 18.12 2.71 10.66
CA LEU A 255 19.09 3.30 9.75
C LEU A 255 18.85 4.79 9.50
N LEU A 256 17.59 5.23 9.46
CA LEU A 256 17.18 6.55 8.99
C LEU A 256 16.44 7.39 10.04
N GLY A 257 16.26 6.84 11.25
CA GLY A 257 15.43 7.45 12.28
C GLY A 257 13.93 7.41 11.97
N THR A 258 13.12 7.99 12.86
CA THR A 258 11.66 8.09 12.73
C THR A 258 11.28 9.22 11.78
N THR A 259 11.52 9.01 10.48
CA THR A 259 11.37 10.03 9.45
C THR A 259 10.36 9.63 8.39
N PHE A 260 9.77 10.62 7.74
CA PHE A 260 8.96 10.41 6.53
C PHE A 260 9.70 9.57 5.48
N ALA A 261 11.01 9.83 5.29
CA ALA A 261 11.83 9.09 4.35
C ALA A 261 11.91 7.60 4.70
N ALA A 262 12.04 7.25 5.99
CA ALA A 262 12.08 5.86 6.43
C ALA A 262 10.79 5.11 6.10
N VAL A 263 9.62 5.76 6.28
CA VAL A 263 8.32 5.18 5.91
C VAL A 263 8.21 4.96 4.41
N LYS A 264 8.67 5.89 3.58
CA LYS A 264 8.52 5.79 2.13
C LYS A 264 9.57 4.86 1.49
N LEU A 265 10.81 4.91 1.93
CA LEU A 265 11.90 4.12 1.35
C LEU A 265 11.71 2.62 1.52
N GLN A 266 11.05 2.19 2.59
CA GLN A 266 10.74 0.78 2.82
C GLN A 266 9.83 0.17 1.73
N SER A 267 9.09 0.98 0.97
CA SER A 267 8.27 0.55 -0.18
C SER A 267 8.94 0.89 -1.51
N ILE A 268 9.67 2.00 -1.59
CA ILE A 268 10.39 2.41 -2.80
C ILE A 268 11.45 1.38 -3.18
N LEU A 269 12.25 0.92 -2.20
CA LEU A 269 13.33 -0.02 -2.45
C LEU A 269 12.83 -1.36 -3.04
N PRO A 270 11.87 -2.09 -2.43
CA PRO A 270 11.33 -3.29 -3.05
C PRO A 270 10.65 -3.01 -4.40
N GLY A 271 10.06 -1.83 -4.62
CA GLY A 271 9.53 -1.43 -5.92
C GLY A 271 10.61 -1.35 -7.01
N VAL A 272 11.77 -0.78 -6.71
CA VAL A 272 12.93 -0.73 -7.64
C VAL A 272 13.56 -2.12 -7.81
N LEU A 273 13.67 -2.89 -6.72
CA LEU A 273 14.18 -4.27 -6.77
C LEU A 273 13.27 -5.18 -7.60
N THR A 274 11.95 -4.91 -7.66
CA THR A 274 11.02 -5.63 -8.54
C THR A 274 11.38 -5.38 -10.02
N VAL A 275 11.73 -4.15 -10.40
CA VAL A 275 12.18 -3.82 -11.77
C VAL A 275 13.45 -4.62 -12.12
N LEU A 276 14.42 -4.66 -11.19
CA LEU A 276 15.66 -5.42 -11.38
C LEU A 276 15.39 -6.93 -11.46
N ALA A 277 14.62 -7.47 -10.54
CA ALA A 277 14.28 -8.89 -10.50
C ALA A 277 13.52 -9.32 -11.77
N LEU A 278 12.61 -8.46 -12.24
CA LEU A 278 11.86 -8.69 -13.47
C LEU A 278 12.76 -8.65 -14.71
N CYS A 279 13.75 -7.77 -14.73
CA CYS A 279 14.79 -7.77 -15.78
C CYS A 279 15.49 -9.13 -15.86
N PHE A 280 15.90 -9.69 -14.72
CA PHE A 280 16.53 -11.01 -14.68
C PHE A 280 15.58 -12.13 -15.09
N LEU A 281 14.33 -12.12 -14.65
CA LEU A 281 13.31 -13.09 -15.06
C LEU A 281 13.06 -13.01 -16.57
N ALA A 282 12.85 -11.82 -17.11
CA ALA A 282 12.62 -11.60 -18.54
C ALA A 282 13.84 -12.00 -19.39
N ARG A 283 15.06 -11.76 -18.86
CA ARG A 283 16.31 -12.21 -19.50
C ARG A 283 16.41 -13.73 -19.57
N GLU A 284 16.00 -14.40 -18.50
CA GLU A 284 15.95 -15.86 -18.46
C GLU A 284 14.90 -16.43 -19.42
N MET A 285 13.76 -15.75 -19.57
CA MET A 285 12.66 -16.17 -20.44
C MET A 285 12.90 -15.88 -21.92
N TYR A 286 13.34 -14.67 -22.25
CA TYR A 286 13.28 -14.12 -23.62
C TYR A 286 14.61 -13.54 -24.12
N GLY A 287 15.63 -13.43 -23.24
CA GLY A 287 16.93 -12.87 -23.57
C GLY A 287 17.04 -11.35 -23.27
N PRO A 288 18.20 -10.72 -23.62
CA PRO A 288 18.57 -9.40 -23.10
C PRO A 288 17.67 -8.26 -23.57
N TYR A 289 17.25 -8.22 -24.84
CA TYR A 289 16.44 -7.10 -25.35
C TYR A 289 15.03 -7.05 -24.77
N PRO A 290 14.26 -8.18 -24.76
CA PRO A 290 12.98 -8.18 -24.05
C PRO A 290 13.14 -7.88 -22.56
N ALA A 291 14.25 -8.27 -21.93
CA ALA A 291 14.51 -7.97 -20.53
C ALA A 291 14.62 -6.47 -20.25
N LEU A 292 15.40 -5.77 -21.06
CA LEU A 292 15.55 -4.32 -20.95
C LEU A 292 14.22 -3.61 -21.21
N LEU A 293 13.45 -4.03 -22.21
CA LEU A 293 12.13 -3.47 -22.50
C LEU A 293 11.15 -3.71 -21.35
N THR A 294 11.12 -4.93 -20.81
CA THR A 294 10.25 -5.28 -19.67
C THR A 294 10.57 -4.42 -18.45
N ALA A 295 11.87 -4.29 -18.11
CA ALA A 295 12.30 -3.45 -17.02
C ALA A 295 11.93 -1.97 -17.26
N THR A 296 12.05 -1.49 -18.49
CA THR A 296 11.69 -0.12 -18.87
C THR A 296 10.19 0.12 -18.71
N PHE A 297 9.33 -0.77 -19.23
CA PHE A 297 7.88 -0.65 -19.05
C PHE A 297 7.48 -0.64 -17.58
N LEU A 298 8.07 -1.49 -16.72
CA LEU A 298 7.75 -1.49 -15.30
C LEU A 298 8.36 -0.29 -14.55
N ALA A 299 9.49 0.25 -15.00
CA ALA A 299 10.17 1.37 -14.34
C ALA A 299 9.29 2.61 -14.25
N PHE A 300 8.57 2.94 -15.33
CA PHE A 300 7.68 4.09 -15.40
C PHE A 300 6.18 3.74 -15.29
N ASN A 301 5.81 2.47 -15.15
CA ASN A 301 4.40 2.07 -15.03
C ASN A 301 3.73 2.78 -13.86
N ARG A 302 2.74 3.63 -14.13
CA ARG A 302 2.06 4.47 -13.13
C ARG A 302 1.46 3.65 -11.98
N TRP A 303 0.82 2.54 -12.29
CA TRP A 303 0.24 1.64 -11.29
C TRP A 303 1.29 1.16 -10.29
N HIS A 304 2.42 0.61 -10.78
CA HIS A 304 3.48 0.10 -9.93
C HIS A 304 4.26 1.23 -9.23
N VAL A 305 4.41 2.39 -9.87
CA VAL A 305 5.04 3.58 -9.28
C VAL A 305 4.21 4.09 -8.12
N ASN A 306 2.90 4.29 -8.28
CA ASN A 306 2.00 4.77 -7.23
C ASN A 306 2.08 3.89 -5.98
N MET A 307 1.93 2.57 -6.13
CA MET A 307 2.00 1.63 -5.01
C MET A 307 3.40 1.56 -4.35
N SER A 308 4.46 1.81 -5.12
CA SER A 308 5.83 1.85 -4.57
C SER A 308 6.11 3.13 -3.76
N ARG A 309 5.32 4.19 -3.94
CA ARG A 309 5.47 5.48 -3.25
C ARG A 309 4.59 5.59 -2.01
N TRP A 310 3.64 4.70 -1.90
CA TRP A 310 2.84 4.54 -0.70
C TRP A 310 3.61 3.64 0.29
N GLY A 311 3.93 4.13 1.46
CA GLY A 311 4.77 3.47 2.48
C GLY A 311 4.12 2.22 3.08
N TRP A 312 3.66 1.29 2.24
CA TRP A 312 2.86 0.13 2.62
C TRP A 312 3.45 -1.19 2.08
N ASN A 313 2.97 -2.31 2.58
CA ASN A 313 3.55 -3.64 2.34
C ASN A 313 3.15 -4.30 1.01
N GLU A 314 2.21 -3.75 0.25
CA GLU A 314 1.67 -4.34 -0.98
C GLU A 314 2.70 -4.51 -2.10
N VAL A 315 3.77 -3.73 -2.06
CA VAL A 315 4.84 -3.78 -3.06
C VAL A 315 5.76 -5.01 -2.93
N TYR A 316 5.74 -5.70 -1.78
CA TYR A 316 6.58 -6.88 -1.55
C TYR A 316 6.12 -8.14 -2.30
N PRO A 317 4.82 -8.50 -2.35
CA PRO A 317 4.34 -9.64 -3.12
C PRO A 317 4.81 -9.69 -4.56
N PRO A 318 4.75 -8.62 -5.38
CA PRO A 318 5.32 -8.62 -6.73
C PRO A 318 6.81 -9.00 -6.75
N LEU A 319 7.62 -8.44 -5.83
CA LEU A 319 9.04 -8.74 -5.74
C LEU A 319 9.29 -10.22 -5.43
N MET A 320 8.64 -10.74 -4.39
CA MET A 320 8.83 -12.13 -3.95
C MET A 320 8.36 -13.13 -5.01
N GLN A 321 7.26 -12.82 -5.71
CA GLN A 321 6.76 -13.63 -6.81
C GLN A 321 7.73 -13.65 -7.99
N VAL A 322 8.21 -12.49 -8.42
CA VAL A 322 9.17 -12.36 -9.54
C VAL A 322 10.48 -13.10 -9.23
N LEU A 323 11.02 -12.91 -8.03
CA LEU A 323 12.25 -13.60 -7.59
C LEU A 323 12.05 -15.12 -7.55
N SER A 324 10.96 -15.61 -6.98
CA SER A 324 10.68 -17.03 -6.93
C SER A 324 10.56 -17.63 -8.33
N LEU A 325 9.82 -16.96 -9.24
CA LEU A 325 9.70 -17.37 -10.64
C LEU A 325 11.04 -17.33 -11.39
N PHE A 326 11.89 -16.34 -11.15
CA PHE A 326 13.23 -16.26 -11.71
C PHE A 326 14.07 -17.49 -11.32
N PHE A 327 14.08 -17.82 -10.03
CA PHE A 327 14.83 -18.97 -9.56
C PHE A 327 14.24 -20.30 -10.07
N ILE A 328 12.91 -20.43 -10.18
CA ILE A 328 12.27 -21.61 -10.78
C ILE A 328 12.68 -21.79 -12.25
N MET A 329 12.63 -20.72 -13.05
CA MET A 329 13.01 -20.76 -14.46
C MET A 329 14.48 -21.15 -14.64
N ARG A 330 15.35 -20.53 -13.85
CA ARG A 330 16.78 -20.81 -13.85
C ARG A 330 17.07 -22.22 -13.36
N ALA A 331 16.39 -22.67 -12.29
CA ALA A 331 16.52 -24.00 -11.73
C ALA A 331 16.16 -25.09 -12.75
N ALA A 332 15.04 -24.92 -13.44
CA ALA A 332 14.57 -25.87 -14.45
C ALA A 332 15.54 -25.96 -15.64
N ARG A 333 16.10 -24.81 -16.07
CA ARG A 333 17.09 -24.78 -17.16
C ARG A 333 18.42 -25.38 -16.78
N ARG A 334 18.94 -25.03 -15.57
CA ARG A 334 20.27 -25.44 -15.11
C ARG A 334 20.28 -26.75 -14.32
N ARG A 335 19.12 -27.29 -14.00
CA ARG A 335 18.94 -28.43 -13.07
C ARG A 335 19.61 -28.17 -11.72
N SER A 336 19.53 -26.95 -11.24
CA SER A 336 20.15 -26.49 -10.00
C SER A 336 19.20 -26.72 -8.82
N LEU A 337 19.57 -27.62 -7.90
CA LEU A 337 18.83 -27.81 -6.65
C LEU A 337 18.90 -26.56 -5.75
N GLY A 338 20.02 -25.82 -5.80
CA GLY A 338 20.16 -24.57 -5.07
C GLY A 338 19.14 -23.52 -5.50
N ASP A 339 18.92 -23.36 -6.81
CA ASP A 339 17.92 -22.41 -7.32
C ASP A 339 16.49 -22.82 -6.94
N TRP A 340 16.19 -24.15 -6.94
CA TRP A 340 14.90 -24.64 -6.43
C TRP A 340 14.72 -24.36 -4.93
N ALA A 341 15.79 -24.56 -4.12
CA ALA A 341 15.76 -24.25 -2.70
C ALA A 341 15.52 -22.76 -2.45
N VAL A 342 16.25 -21.89 -3.15
CA VAL A 342 16.08 -20.42 -3.02
C VAL A 342 14.70 -19.98 -3.48
N ALA A 343 14.16 -20.56 -4.55
CA ALA A 343 12.79 -20.25 -4.99
C ALA A 343 11.75 -20.53 -3.89
N GLY A 344 11.84 -21.68 -3.23
CA GLY A 344 10.95 -22.05 -2.12
C GLY A 344 11.13 -21.14 -0.90
N LEU A 345 12.39 -20.84 -0.55
CA LEU A 345 12.73 -19.91 0.53
C LEU A 345 12.11 -18.53 0.28
N VAL A 346 12.32 -17.96 -0.91
CA VAL A 346 11.81 -16.62 -1.27
C VAL A 346 10.27 -16.59 -1.20
N LEU A 347 9.60 -17.60 -1.75
CA LEU A 347 8.14 -17.67 -1.69
C LEU A 347 7.64 -17.79 -0.24
N GLY A 348 8.30 -18.59 0.58
CA GLY A 348 7.98 -18.76 2.00
C GLY A 348 8.19 -17.48 2.81
N LEU A 349 9.29 -16.75 2.57
CA LEU A 349 9.52 -15.43 3.17
C LEU A 349 8.48 -14.40 2.72
N GLY A 350 8.02 -14.49 1.47
CA GLY A 350 6.95 -13.66 0.96
C GLY A 350 5.67 -13.75 1.78
N MET A 351 5.37 -14.90 2.39
CA MET A 351 4.18 -15.09 3.23
C MET A 351 4.16 -14.19 4.48
N TYR A 352 5.30 -13.64 4.88
CA TYR A 352 5.43 -12.72 6.03
C TYR A 352 5.23 -11.26 5.63
N THR A 353 4.94 -10.95 4.36
CA THR A 353 4.84 -9.57 3.88
C THR A 353 3.40 -9.08 3.82
N TYR A 354 2.59 -9.64 2.96
CA TYR A 354 1.19 -9.22 2.78
C TYR A 354 0.31 -10.36 2.27
N LEU A 355 -1.00 -10.25 2.51
CA LEU A 355 -1.96 -11.33 2.22
C LEU A 355 -2.06 -11.70 0.74
N SER A 356 -1.86 -10.73 -0.20
CA SER A 356 -1.98 -10.97 -1.64
C SER A 356 -0.92 -11.94 -2.19
N ILE A 357 0.18 -12.20 -1.45
CA ILE A 357 1.18 -13.20 -1.81
C ILE A 357 0.59 -14.61 -1.95
N ARG A 358 -0.56 -14.90 -1.34
CA ARG A 358 -1.28 -16.16 -1.50
C ARG A 358 -1.63 -16.44 -2.95
N MET A 359 -1.87 -15.38 -3.75
CA MET A 359 -2.08 -15.52 -5.20
C MET A 359 -0.79 -15.94 -5.90
N ALA A 360 0.37 -15.46 -5.48
CA ALA A 360 1.66 -15.89 -6.03
C ALA A 360 1.92 -17.39 -5.78
N VAL A 361 1.54 -17.89 -4.61
CA VAL A 361 1.60 -19.34 -4.31
C VAL A 361 0.76 -20.11 -5.33
N LEU A 362 -0.49 -19.69 -5.55
CA LEU A 362 -1.37 -20.33 -6.54
C LEU A 362 -0.78 -20.25 -7.96
N VAL A 363 -0.29 -19.08 -8.38
CA VAL A 363 0.37 -18.90 -9.69
C VAL A 363 1.49 -19.93 -9.88
N ILE A 364 2.37 -20.07 -8.90
CA ILE A 364 3.55 -20.94 -9.01
C ILE A 364 3.15 -22.41 -9.03
N PHE A 365 2.28 -22.86 -8.13
CA PHE A 365 1.86 -24.26 -8.11
C PHE A 365 1.05 -24.64 -9.35
N ILE A 366 0.14 -23.78 -9.81
CA ILE A 366 -0.62 -23.99 -11.05
C ILE A 366 0.33 -24.01 -12.26
N TYR A 367 1.33 -23.11 -12.29
CA TYR A 367 2.34 -23.11 -13.35
C TYR A 367 3.18 -24.39 -13.36
N LEU A 368 3.62 -24.91 -12.22
CA LEU A 368 4.36 -26.16 -12.17
C LEU A 368 3.48 -27.35 -12.63
N GLY A 369 2.22 -27.37 -12.26
CA GLY A 369 1.23 -28.34 -12.76
C GLY A 369 1.03 -28.23 -14.28
N TYR A 370 0.84 -27.01 -14.79
CA TYR A 370 0.74 -26.73 -16.21
C TYR A 370 2.00 -27.19 -16.97
N ARG A 371 3.19 -26.93 -16.44
CA ARG A 371 4.47 -27.40 -17.03
C ARG A 371 4.51 -28.93 -17.15
N ALA A 372 4.02 -29.62 -16.11
CA ALA A 372 3.96 -31.09 -16.10
C ALA A 372 2.98 -31.63 -17.16
N LEU A 373 1.90 -30.92 -17.44
CA LEU A 373 0.91 -31.29 -18.47
C LEU A 373 1.42 -31.05 -19.89
N VAL A 374 2.06 -29.91 -20.13
CA VAL A 374 2.56 -29.53 -21.46
C VAL A 374 3.85 -30.28 -21.82
N ASP A 375 4.74 -30.50 -20.87
CA ASP A 375 5.98 -31.29 -21.01
C ASP A 375 5.97 -32.47 -20.05
N LYS A 376 5.49 -33.62 -20.54
CA LYS A 376 5.39 -34.87 -19.75
C LYS A 376 6.72 -35.31 -19.14
N SER A 377 7.84 -34.87 -19.68
CA SER A 377 9.19 -35.18 -19.16
C SER A 377 9.65 -34.21 -18.08
N PHE A 378 8.97 -33.08 -17.90
CA PHE A 378 9.38 -32.03 -16.97
C PHE A 378 9.51 -32.53 -15.52
N LEU A 379 8.46 -33.16 -14.98
CA LEU A 379 8.52 -33.71 -13.61
C LEU A 379 9.56 -34.80 -13.47
N ARG A 380 9.68 -35.72 -14.45
CA ARG A 380 10.69 -36.77 -14.41
C ARG A 380 12.09 -36.18 -14.31
N ARG A 381 12.35 -35.05 -14.97
CA ARG A 381 13.65 -34.37 -14.96
C ARG A 381 13.89 -33.53 -13.72
N ASN A 382 12.83 -32.95 -13.11
CA ASN A 382 12.93 -31.93 -12.08
C ASN A 382 12.28 -32.29 -10.75
N TRP A 383 11.78 -33.53 -10.55
CA TRP A 383 10.98 -33.90 -9.35
C TRP A 383 11.71 -33.62 -8.02
N GLN A 384 13.03 -33.88 -7.96
CA GLN A 384 13.84 -33.58 -6.77
C GLN A 384 13.88 -32.06 -6.48
N GLY A 385 14.00 -31.26 -7.52
CA GLY A 385 13.96 -29.81 -7.41
C GLY A 385 12.59 -29.30 -6.97
N VAL A 386 11.52 -29.80 -7.58
CA VAL A 386 10.14 -29.43 -7.21
C VAL A 386 9.82 -29.85 -5.77
N ALA A 387 10.24 -31.06 -5.36
CA ALA A 387 10.07 -31.51 -3.98
C ALA A 387 10.88 -30.64 -2.99
N LEU A 388 12.11 -30.27 -3.35
CA LEU A 388 12.94 -29.40 -2.53
C LEU A 388 12.36 -27.97 -2.45
N PHE A 389 11.83 -27.42 -3.56
CA PHE A 389 11.09 -26.17 -3.56
C PHE A 389 9.91 -26.21 -2.57
N ALA A 390 9.09 -27.26 -2.66
CA ALA A 390 7.94 -27.42 -1.78
C ALA A 390 8.35 -27.55 -0.31
N LEU A 391 9.43 -28.31 -0.04
CA LEU A 391 9.99 -28.45 1.31
C LEU A 391 10.48 -27.12 1.85
N MET A 392 11.28 -26.38 1.08
CA MET A 392 11.83 -25.08 1.50
C MET A 392 10.71 -24.05 1.72
N TYR A 393 9.68 -24.02 0.86
CA TYR A 393 8.49 -23.21 1.07
C TYR A 393 7.80 -23.58 2.37
N ALA A 394 7.53 -24.88 2.60
CA ALA A 394 6.80 -25.36 3.77
C ALA A 394 7.54 -25.03 5.09
N VAL A 395 8.84 -25.31 5.17
CA VAL A 395 9.62 -25.05 6.40
C VAL A 395 9.84 -23.57 6.65
N THR A 396 9.88 -22.77 5.58
CA THR A 396 9.97 -21.31 5.70
C THR A 396 8.65 -20.72 6.16
N PHE A 397 7.54 -21.18 5.63
CA PHE A 397 6.20 -20.72 6.02
C PHE A 397 5.76 -21.26 7.40
N ALA A 398 6.30 -22.40 7.85
CA ALA A 398 5.81 -23.15 9.02
C ALA A 398 5.62 -22.31 10.30
N PRO A 399 6.53 -21.39 10.72
CA PRO A 399 6.30 -20.56 11.90
C PRO A 399 5.01 -19.76 11.85
N LEU A 400 4.75 -19.06 10.73
CA LEU A 400 3.50 -18.34 10.51
C LEU A 400 2.31 -19.32 10.38
N GLY A 401 2.54 -20.47 9.73
CA GLY A 401 1.57 -21.56 9.63
C GLY A 401 1.13 -22.06 11.00
N PHE A 402 2.02 -22.11 11.98
CA PHE A 402 1.70 -22.47 13.37
C PHE A 402 0.80 -21.43 14.05
N THR A 403 1.03 -20.14 13.79
CA THR A 403 0.14 -19.07 14.27
C THR A 403 -1.27 -19.28 13.73
N TYR A 404 -1.41 -19.54 12.44
CA TYR A 404 -2.71 -19.84 11.82
C TYR A 404 -3.32 -21.16 12.32
N ALA A 405 -2.50 -22.18 12.60
CA ALA A 405 -3.00 -23.44 13.14
C ALA A 405 -3.51 -23.31 14.59
N LYS A 406 -2.86 -22.46 15.40
CA LYS A 406 -3.30 -22.16 16.77
C LYS A 406 -4.56 -21.29 16.80
N ASN A 407 -4.72 -20.39 15.82
CA ASN A 407 -5.89 -19.55 15.67
C ASN A 407 -6.35 -19.51 14.19
N PRO A 408 -7.12 -20.52 13.73
CA PRO A 408 -7.57 -20.59 12.33
C PRO A 408 -8.43 -19.41 11.87
N PHE A 409 -9.07 -18.70 12.82
CA PHE A 409 -9.86 -17.52 12.52
C PHE A 409 -9.00 -16.46 11.83
N THR A 410 -7.78 -16.22 12.29
CA THR A 410 -6.87 -15.21 11.74
C THR A 410 -6.45 -15.47 10.28
N LEU A 411 -6.52 -16.74 9.83
CA LEU A 411 -6.20 -17.06 8.43
C LEU A 411 -7.24 -16.53 7.44
N LEU A 412 -8.53 -16.61 7.79
CA LEU A 412 -9.62 -16.39 6.86
C LEU A 412 -10.48 -15.17 7.19
N ASN A 413 -10.35 -14.59 8.39
CA ASN A 413 -11.20 -13.49 8.85
C ASN A 413 -11.20 -12.32 7.86
N ARG A 414 -10.03 -11.82 7.51
CA ARG A 414 -9.92 -10.72 6.54
C ARG A 414 -10.49 -11.09 5.17
N THR A 415 -10.23 -12.31 4.71
CA THR A 415 -10.77 -12.80 3.44
C THR A 415 -12.30 -12.84 3.45
N ARG A 416 -12.92 -13.25 4.57
CA ARG A 416 -14.38 -13.28 4.73
C ARG A 416 -14.98 -11.88 4.75
N GLN A 417 -14.36 -10.94 5.47
CA GLN A 417 -14.82 -9.55 5.56
C GLN A 417 -14.89 -8.85 4.20
N VAL A 418 -13.89 -9.10 3.34
CA VAL A 418 -13.77 -8.44 2.03
C VAL A 418 -14.25 -9.31 0.87
N SER A 419 -14.90 -10.44 1.12
CA SER A 419 -15.30 -11.40 0.10
C SER A 419 -16.47 -10.88 -0.75
N ILE A 420 -16.38 -11.06 -2.06
CA ILE A 420 -17.48 -10.86 -3.03
C ILE A 420 -18.69 -11.78 -2.72
N MET A 421 -18.48 -12.88 -2.00
CA MET A 421 -19.56 -13.80 -1.61
C MET A 421 -20.61 -13.12 -0.76
N ASN A 422 -20.23 -12.10 0.03
CA ASN A 422 -21.18 -11.29 0.78
C ASN A 422 -22.13 -10.53 -0.16
N ASP A 423 -21.60 -9.98 -1.26
CA ASP A 423 -22.38 -9.25 -2.26
C ASP A 423 -23.22 -10.22 -3.11
N VAL A 424 -22.69 -11.42 -3.42
CA VAL A 424 -23.43 -12.49 -4.12
C VAL A 424 -24.61 -12.98 -3.28
N GLN A 425 -24.40 -13.20 -2.00
CA GLN A 425 -25.45 -13.61 -1.07
C GLN A 425 -26.51 -12.52 -0.89
N ALA A 426 -26.09 -11.26 -0.73
CA ALA A 426 -27.02 -10.13 -0.61
C ALA A 426 -27.87 -9.90 -1.88
N ALA A 427 -27.32 -10.20 -3.06
CA ALA A 427 -28.01 -10.07 -4.35
C ALA A 427 -28.77 -11.32 -4.78
N ASP A 428 -28.61 -12.44 -4.07
CA ASP A 428 -29.09 -13.77 -4.44
C ASP A 428 -28.78 -14.12 -5.92
N SER A 429 -27.58 -13.76 -6.38
CA SER A 429 -27.23 -13.79 -7.80
C SER A 429 -25.71 -13.79 -8.00
N LEU A 430 -25.21 -14.43 -9.04
CA LEU A 430 -23.79 -14.36 -9.46
C LEU A 430 -23.45 -13.04 -10.20
N GLN A 431 -24.40 -12.15 -10.40
CA GLN A 431 -24.18 -10.89 -11.12
C GLN A 431 -23.05 -10.04 -10.50
N PRO A 432 -22.90 -9.89 -9.16
CA PRO A 432 -21.77 -9.18 -8.56
C PRO A 432 -20.42 -9.76 -8.98
N LEU A 433 -20.28 -11.07 -9.02
CA LEU A 433 -19.05 -11.75 -9.44
C LEU A 433 -18.74 -11.52 -10.92
N LEU A 434 -19.75 -11.59 -11.79
CA LEU A 434 -19.60 -11.33 -13.24
C LEU A 434 -19.22 -9.88 -13.49
N GLU A 435 -19.86 -8.93 -12.81
CA GLU A 435 -19.54 -7.51 -12.94
C GLU A 435 -18.13 -7.19 -12.39
N SER A 436 -17.75 -7.76 -11.23
CA SER A 436 -16.38 -7.65 -10.71
C SER A 436 -15.36 -8.19 -11.71
N THR A 437 -15.62 -9.37 -12.29
CA THR A 437 -14.74 -9.97 -13.32
C THR A 437 -14.59 -9.05 -14.53
N LYS A 438 -15.71 -8.53 -15.04
CA LYS A 438 -15.72 -7.60 -16.18
C LYS A 438 -14.89 -6.35 -15.87
N ARG A 439 -15.10 -5.72 -14.71
CA ARG A 439 -14.36 -4.52 -14.30
C ARG A 439 -12.86 -4.78 -14.22
N HIS A 440 -12.44 -5.92 -13.66
CA HIS A 440 -11.02 -6.27 -13.57
C HIS A 440 -10.39 -6.60 -14.92
N LEU A 441 -11.13 -7.18 -15.87
CA LEU A 441 -10.62 -7.39 -17.22
C LEU A 441 -10.48 -6.07 -18.00
N LEU A 442 -11.38 -5.14 -17.76
CA LEU A 442 -11.38 -3.83 -18.42
C LEU A 442 -10.48 -2.79 -17.74
N MET A 443 -9.92 -3.10 -16.55
CA MET A 443 -9.17 -2.11 -15.76
C MET A 443 -7.92 -1.60 -16.45
N PHE A 444 -7.34 -2.40 -17.32
CA PHE A 444 -6.06 -2.07 -17.95
C PHE A 444 -6.20 -0.91 -18.94
N ASP A 445 -7.22 -0.95 -19.80
CA ASP A 445 -7.32 -0.12 -21.01
C ASP A 445 -8.64 0.68 -21.11
N VAL A 446 -9.62 0.42 -20.23
CA VAL A 446 -10.96 1.05 -20.31
C VAL A 446 -11.22 1.91 -19.07
N ALA A 447 -11.36 1.28 -17.90
CA ALA A 447 -11.70 1.99 -16.65
C ALA A 447 -11.01 1.31 -15.47
N GLY A 448 -10.02 1.98 -14.90
CA GLY A 448 -9.22 1.49 -13.77
C GLY A 448 -9.89 1.69 -12.42
N ASP A 449 -9.12 1.44 -11.38
CA ASP A 449 -9.53 1.58 -9.98
C ASP A 449 -10.07 3.00 -9.73
N ARG A 450 -11.19 3.07 -9.01
CA ARG A 450 -11.83 4.34 -8.63
C ARG A 450 -11.35 4.86 -7.28
N ASN A 451 -10.61 4.07 -6.53
CA ASN A 451 -10.06 4.52 -5.25
C ASN A 451 -8.93 5.54 -5.49
N PRO A 452 -9.07 6.78 -5.01
CA PRO A 452 -8.11 7.85 -5.29
C PRO A 452 -6.70 7.58 -4.77
N ARG A 453 -6.55 6.73 -3.76
CA ARG A 453 -5.23 6.31 -3.24
C ARG A 453 -4.51 5.38 -4.21
N HIS A 454 -5.27 4.57 -4.94
CA HIS A 454 -4.72 3.53 -5.81
C HIS A 454 -4.47 4.03 -7.23
N ASN A 455 -5.24 5.02 -7.67
CA ASN A 455 -5.27 5.47 -9.05
C ASN A 455 -5.83 6.88 -9.15
N LEU A 456 -5.62 7.57 -10.26
CA LEU A 456 -6.51 8.66 -10.65
C LEU A 456 -7.89 8.04 -10.92
N PRO A 457 -8.95 8.43 -10.18
CA PRO A 457 -10.21 7.70 -10.17
C PRO A 457 -10.75 7.35 -11.55
N GLY A 458 -10.90 6.06 -11.82
CA GLY A 458 -11.44 5.55 -13.07
C GLY A 458 -10.53 5.60 -14.29
N LYS A 459 -9.37 6.27 -14.25
CA LYS A 459 -8.42 6.30 -15.37
C LYS A 459 -7.85 4.89 -15.60
N PRO A 460 -7.73 4.41 -16.88
CA PRO A 460 -7.11 3.12 -17.17
C PRO A 460 -5.77 2.92 -16.45
N MET A 461 -5.48 1.71 -16.00
CA MET A 461 -4.25 1.41 -15.26
C MET A 461 -3.00 1.53 -16.12
N LEU A 462 -3.12 1.37 -17.43
CA LEU A 462 -2.04 1.47 -18.41
C LEU A 462 -2.20 2.76 -19.24
N ASP A 463 -1.06 3.30 -19.68
CA ASP A 463 -1.06 4.28 -20.74
C ASP A 463 -1.42 3.62 -22.08
N PRO A 464 -1.96 4.34 -23.07
CA PRO A 464 -2.45 3.75 -24.32
C PRO A 464 -1.38 2.98 -25.10
N ILE A 465 -0.12 3.37 -25.03
CA ILE A 465 0.98 2.69 -25.71
C ILE A 465 1.26 1.34 -25.04
N THR A 466 1.45 1.34 -23.73
CA THR A 466 1.64 0.13 -22.95
C THR A 466 0.43 -0.80 -23.06
N GLY A 467 -0.80 -0.25 -23.02
CA GLY A 467 -2.05 -0.98 -23.17
C GLY A 467 -2.18 -1.67 -24.52
N ALA A 468 -1.91 -0.96 -25.61
CA ALA A 468 -1.94 -1.54 -26.96
C ALA A 468 -0.95 -2.72 -27.09
N PHE A 469 0.29 -2.57 -26.58
CA PHE A 469 1.26 -3.66 -26.61
C PHE A 469 0.94 -4.78 -25.62
N PHE A 470 0.32 -4.47 -24.49
CA PHE A 470 -0.20 -5.48 -23.57
C PHE A 470 -1.27 -6.35 -24.25
N LEU A 471 -2.25 -5.76 -24.92
CA LEU A 471 -3.32 -6.50 -25.63
C LEU A 471 -2.75 -7.34 -26.77
N LEU A 472 -1.82 -6.82 -27.56
CA LEU A 472 -1.11 -7.58 -28.57
C LEU A 472 -0.31 -8.75 -27.97
N GLY A 473 0.37 -8.52 -26.86
CA GLY A 473 1.13 -9.54 -26.15
C GLY A 473 0.25 -10.59 -25.47
N ALA A 474 -0.88 -10.17 -24.94
CA ALA A 474 -1.89 -11.08 -24.37
C ALA A 474 -2.49 -11.99 -25.46
N ALA A 475 -2.94 -11.42 -26.58
CA ALA A 475 -3.45 -12.17 -27.71
C ALA A 475 -2.39 -13.15 -28.26
N TRP A 476 -1.15 -12.71 -28.38
CA TRP A 476 -0.04 -13.55 -28.82
C TRP A 476 0.26 -14.66 -27.81
N SER A 477 0.25 -14.37 -26.51
CA SER A 477 0.46 -15.34 -25.44
C SER A 477 -0.65 -16.40 -25.44
N LEU A 478 -1.91 -15.99 -25.60
CA LEU A 478 -3.05 -16.90 -25.72
C LEU A 478 -2.93 -17.81 -26.95
N TRP A 479 -2.52 -17.26 -28.09
CA TRP A 479 -2.30 -18.07 -29.29
C TRP A 479 -1.20 -19.11 -29.11
N ARG A 480 -0.14 -18.75 -28.36
CA ARG A 480 1.05 -19.59 -28.10
C ARG A 480 1.06 -20.20 -26.68
N TRP A 481 -0.09 -20.39 -26.09
CA TRP A 481 -0.23 -20.84 -24.70
C TRP A 481 0.55 -22.12 -24.35
N ARG A 482 0.84 -22.99 -25.35
CA ARG A 482 1.69 -24.19 -25.15
C ARG A 482 3.18 -23.88 -24.97
N ASP A 483 3.66 -22.70 -25.34
CA ASP A 483 4.98 -22.24 -24.90
C ASP A 483 4.88 -21.91 -23.41
N HIS A 484 5.66 -22.63 -22.60
CA HIS A 484 5.57 -22.52 -21.15
C HIS A 484 5.84 -21.12 -20.59
N ARG A 485 6.58 -20.28 -21.32
CA ARG A 485 6.85 -18.88 -20.95
C ARG A 485 5.58 -18.04 -21.07
N ARG A 486 4.87 -18.25 -22.19
CA ARG A 486 3.58 -17.57 -22.46
C ARG A 486 2.45 -18.13 -21.62
N GLY A 487 2.43 -19.44 -21.39
CA GLY A 487 1.51 -20.07 -20.44
C GLY A 487 1.67 -19.52 -19.03
N LEU A 488 2.93 -19.27 -18.58
CA LEU A 488 3.19 -18.64 -17.29
C LEU A 488 2.52 -17.27 -17.18
N VAL A 489 2.76 -16.37 -18.13
CA VAL A 489 2.22 -14.99 -18.01
C VAL A 489 0.70 -14.95 -18.07
N ILE A 490 0.05 -15.86 -18.80
CA ILE A 490 -1.42 -16.02 -18.79
C ILE A 490 -1.91 -16.46 -17.41
N ILE A 491 -1.33 -17.52 -16.85
CA ILE A 491 -1.65 -18.04 -15.50
C ILE A 491 -1.40 -16.94 -14.47
N TRP A 492 -0.29 -16.22 -14.60
CA TRP A 492 0.09 -15.17 -13.68
C TRP A 492 -0.95 -14.05 -13.64
N VAL A 493 -1.30 -13.45 -14.78
CA VAL A 493 -2.32 -12.40 -14.83
C VAL A 493 -3.67 -12.95 -14.34
N GLY A 494 -4.12 -14.09 -14.87
CA GLY A 494 -5.43 -14.65 -14.54
C GLY A 494 -5.61 -14.95 -13.05
N ILE A 495 -4.65 -15.62 -12.42
CA ILE A 495 -4.73 -15.98 -11.00
C ILE A 495 -4.56 -14.74 -10.10
N THR A 496 -3.66 -13.82 -10.46
CA THR A 496 -3.45 -12.61 -9.65
C THR A 496 -4.70 -11.71 -9.65
N LEU A 497 -5.41 -11.61 -10.76
CA LEU A 497 -6.68 -10.87 -10.83
C LEU A 497 -7.75 -11.43 -9.90
N LEU A 498 -7.71 -12.73 -9.56
CA LEU A 498 -8.66 -13.30 -8.60
C LEU A 498 -8.58 -12.63 -7.23
N GLY A 499 -7.42 -12.10 -6.83
CA GLY A 499 -7.27 -11.33 -5.58
C GLY A 499 -8.17 -10.11 -5.51
N GLY A 500 -8.42 -9.46 -6.66
CA GLY A 500 -9.37 -8.36 -6.78
C GLY A 500 -10.79 -8.84 -7.11
N ILE A 501 -10.95 -9.73 -8.10
CA ILE A 501 -12.25 -10.24 -8.55
C ILE A 501 -13.07 -10.81 -7.40
N LEU A 502 -12.42 -11.53 -6.49
CA LEU A 502 -13.07 -12.15 -5.31
C LEU A 502 -13.24 -11.18 -4.14
N SER A 503 -12.87 -9.91 -4.30
CA SER A 503 -13.13 -8.84 -3.33
C SER A 503 -14.47 -8.16 -3.58
N ARG A 504 -14.98 -7.40 -2.57
CA ARG A 504 -16.30 -6.74 -2.64
C ARG A 504 -16.48 -5.93 -3.91
N LEU A 505 -17.67 -6.00 -4.49
CA LEU A 505 -18.01 -5.32 -5.76
C LEU A 505 -17.84 -3.80 -5.68
N GLY A 506 -18.12 -3.18 -4.52
CA GLY A 506 -17.97 -1.75 -4.32
C GLY A 506 -16.54 -1.23 -4.50
N GLU A 507 -15.54 -2.13 -4.34
CA GLU A 507 -14.12 -1.81 -4.53
C GLU A 507 -13.60 -2.17 -5.92
N ALA A 508 -14.42 -2.80 -6.79
CA ALA A 508 -13.97 -3.27 -8.10
C ALA A 508 -13.94 -2.16 -9.17
N PRO A 509 -12.87 -2.11 -10.00
CA PRO A 509 -11.70 -2.98 -9.99
C PRO A 509 -10.70 -2.56 -8.92
N GLN A 510 -9.97 -3.53 -8.34
CA GLN A 510 -9.10 -3.33 -7.18
C GLN A 510 -7.62 -3.42 -7.60
N ALA A 511 -7.01 -2.26 -7.87
CA ALA A 511 -5.61 -2.17 -8.32
C ALA A 511 -4.60 -2.59 -7.24
N TYR A 512 -4.94 -2.36 -5.99
CA TYR A 512 -4.12 -2.66 -4.84
C TYR A 512 -3.87 -4.18 -4.69
N ARG A 513 -4.92 -5.00 -4.62
CA ARG A 513 -4.80 -6.46 -4.43
C ARG A 513 -4.33 -7.21 -5.68
N THR A 514 -4.36 -6.55 -6.85
CA THR A 514 -3.93 -7.12 -8.13
C THR A 514 -2.56 -6.63 -8.58
N LEU A 515 -1.85 -5.86 -7.77
CA LEU A 515 -0.56 -5.24 -8.11
C LEU A 515 0.47 -6.26 -8.64
N ALA A 516 0.45 -7.48 -8.10
CA ALA A 516 1.36 -8.54 -8.53
C ALA A 516 1.14 -9.00 -10.00
N ALA A 517 0.09 -8.51 -10.70
CA ALA A 517 -0.07 -8.70 -12.13
C ALA A 517 0.78 -7.73 -12.97
N ALA A 518 1.15 -6.55 -12.44
CA ALA A 518 1.86 -5.51 -13.19
C ALA A 518 3.18 -6.00 -13.84
N PRO A 519 4.01 -6.84 -13.18
CA PRO A 519 5.19 -7.42 -13.83
C PRO A 519 4.86 -8.32 -15.03
N ALA A 520 3.78 -9.12 -14.96
CA ALA A 520 3.37 -9.98 -16.09
C ALA A 520 2.81 -9.16 -17.25
N VAL A 521 2.09 -8.07 -16.96
CA VAL A 521 1.61 -7.09 -17.95
C VAL A 521 2.80 -6.46 -18.69
N ALA A 522 3.82 -6.03 -17.95
CA ALA A 522 5.05 -5.48 -18.54
C ALA A 522 5.79 -6.50 -19.40
N LEU A 523 5.81 -7.79 -19.01
CA LEU A 523 6.38 -8.89 -19.83
C LEU A 523 5.61 -9.06 -21.14
N MET A 524 4.28 -9.09 -21.11
CA MET A 524 3.45 -9.23 -22.31
C MET A 524 3.64 -8.04 -23.26
N ALA A 525 3.60 -6.82 -22.74
CA ALA A 525 3.81 -5.60 -23.52
C ALA A 525 5.21 -5.58 -24.16
N ALA A 526 6.24 -5.94 -23.40
CA ALA A 526 7.61 -5.96 -23.88
C ALA A 526 7.86 -7.03 -24.95
N ASP A 527 7.25 -8.24 -24.83
CA ASP A 527 7.36 -9.29 -25.86
C ASP A 527 6.74 -8.81 -27.18
N ALA A 528 5.54 -8.25 -27.14
CA ALA A 528 4.88 -7.70 -28.33
C ALA A 528 5.66 -6.51 -28.92
N TYR A 529 6.18 -5.61 -28.07
CA TYR A 529 7.00 -4.50 -28.50
C TYR A 529 8.28 -4.96 -29.21
N ASN A 530 8.98 -5.92 -28.63
CA ASN A 530 10.16 -6.52 -29.23
C ASN A 530 9.87 -7.22 -30.56
N LEU A 531 8.74 -7.95 -30.66
CA LEU A 531 8.34 -8.59 -31.89
C LEU A 531 8.03 -7.56 -32.99
N THR A 532 7.34 -6.48 -32.64
CA THR A 532 7.06 -5.36 -33.55
C THR A 532 8.35 -4.69 -34.01
N TRP A 533 9.26 -4.38 -33.08
CA TRP A 533 10.55 -3.80 -33.41
C TRP A 533 11.33 -4.67 -34.41
N ARG A 534 11.39 -5.97 -34.16
CA ARG A 534 12.01 -6.94 -35.08
C ARG A 534 11.34 -6.96 -36.44
N ALA A 535 9.99 -6.92 -36.47
CA ALA A 535 9.22 -6.91 -37.72
C ALA A 535 9.55 -5.70 -38.59
N VAL A 536 9.59 -4.53 -37.99
CA VAL A 536 9.85 -3.26 -38.68
C VAL A 536 11.33 -3.14 -39.09
N LEU A 537 12.24 -3.64 -38.28
CA LEU A 537 13.68 -3.60 -38.57
C LEU A 537 14.07 -4.51 -39.75
N LEU A 538 13.42 -5.68 -39.88
CA LEU A 538 13.79 -6.72 -40.85
C LEU A 538 13.83 -6.28 -42.31
N PRO A 539 12.81 -5.57 -42.85
CA PRO A 539 12.77 -5.23 -44.28
C PRO A 539 13.93 -4.38 -44.76
N GLY A 540 14.33 -3.41 -43.92
CA GLY A 540 15.36 -2.42 -44.24
C GLY A 540 16.72 -2.71 -43.62
N ARG A 541 16.96 -3.92 -43.07
CA ARG A 541 18.18 -4.26 -42.30
C ARG A 541 19.50 -3.99 -42.98
N ARG A 542 19.54 -3.96 -44.32
CA ARG A 542 20.72 -3.66 -45.11
C ARG A 542 21.09 -2.17 -45.11
N TYR A 543 20.13 -1.32 -44.83
CA TYR A 543 20.29 0.13 -44.91
C TYR A 543 20.52 0.68 -43.50
N ARG A 544 21.64 1.40 -43.34
CA ARG A 544 21.97 2.04 -42.07
C ARG A 544 20.94 3.05 -41.61
N PHE A 545 20.41 3.85 -42.55
CA PHE A 545 19.35 4.83 -42.27
C PHE A 545 18.08 4.16 -41.72
N TRP A 546 17.63 3.06 -42.33
CA TRP A 546 16.43 2.34 -41.87
C TRP A 546 16.60 1.79 -40.46
N ARG A 547 17.79 1.26 -40.14
CA ARG A 547 18.09 0.75 -38.79
C ARG A 547 18.01 1.86 -37.75
N TRP A 548 18.65 3.00 -38.02
CA TRP A 548 18.62 4.15 -37.11
C TRP A 548 17.22 4.75 -37.00
N GLY A 549 16.52 4.95 -38.10
CA GLY A 549 15.15 5.47 -38.12
C GLY A 549 14.18 4.60 -37.32
N THR A 550 14.23 3.28 -37.54
CA THR A 550 13.40 2.32 -36.78
C THR A 550 13.76 2.33 -35.31
N THR A 551 15.04 2.35 -34.95
CA THR A 551 15.46 2.38 -33.54
C THR A 551 14.99 3.67 -32.86
N LEU A 552 15.15 4.81 -33.53
CA LEU A 552 14.67 6.10 -32.99
C LEU A 552 13.15 6.12 -32.81
N LEU A 553 12.38 5.59 -33.77
CA LEU A 553 10.93 5.50 -33.67
C LEU A 553 10.51 4.66 -32.46
N MET A 554 11.16 3.51 -32.25
CA MET A 554 10.85 2.62 -31.13
C MET A 554 11.27 3.26 -29.79
N LEU A 555 12.40 3.94 -29.71
CA LEU A 555 12.80 4.68 -28.51
C LEU A 555 11.86 5.86 -28.23
N ALA A 556 11.40 6.56 -29.26
CA ALA A 556 10.41 7.61 -29.12
C ALA A 556 9.07 7.09 -28.58
N GLY A 557 8.65 5.89 -29.01
CA GLY A 557 7.47 5.22 -28.46
C GLY A 557 7.61 4.90 -26.96
N LEU A 558 8.78 4.40 -26.52
CA LEU A 558 9.06 4.18 -25.09
C LEU A 558 9.09 5.48 -24.30
N ALA A 559 9.71 6.53 -24.86
CA ALA A 559 9.75 7.84 -24.23
C ALA A 559 8.35 8.44 -24.09
N ALA A 560 7.51 8.29 -25.14
CA ALA A 560 6.11 8.73 -25.09
C ALA A 560 5.31 7.99 -24.04
N ALA A 561 5.45 6.66 -23.91
CA ALA A 561 4.80 5.89 -22.84
C ALA A 561 5.26 6.37 -21.45
N GLY A 562 6.56 6.59 -21.26
CA GLY A 562 7.10 7.16 -20.01
C GLY A 562 6.54 8.54 -19.71
N TRP A 563 6.44 9.42 -20.74
CA TRP A 563 5.87 10.76 -20.61
C TRP A 563 4.38 10.74 -20.23
N LEU A 564 3.60 9.88 -20.87
CA LEU A 564 2.17 9.72 -20.56
C LEU A 564 1.96 9.27 -19.10
N ASN A 565 2.77 8.32 -18.62
CA ASN A 565 2.73 7.90 -17.22
C ASN A 565 3.17 9.04 -16.26
N TYR A 566 4.17 9.83 -16.67
CA TYR A 566 4.62 10.99 -15.90
C TYR A 566 3.52 12.03 -15.75
N VAL A 567 2.92 12.47 -16.85
CA VAL A 567 1.83 13.45 -16.83
C VAL A 567 0.65 12.94 -16.01
N ALA A 568 0.24 11.69 -16.24
CA ALA A 568 -0.89 11.11 -15.52
C ALA A 568 -0.65 11.04 -14.01
N TYR A 569 0.58 10.80 -13.54
CA TYR A 569 0.88 10.67 -12.11
C TYR A 569 1.25 12.00 -11.45
N PHE A 570 2.21 12.73 -12.02
CA PHE A 570 2.79 13.93 -11.39
C PHE A 570 2.07 15.23 -11.72
N ASP A 571 1.18 15.21 -12.71
CA ASP A 571 0.38 16.38 -13.06
C ASP A 571 -1.10 16.15 -12.79
N GLU A 572 -1.76 15.23 -13.49
CA GLU A 572 -3.19 15.02 -13.37
C GLU A 572 -3.59 14.46 -11.99
N GLN A 573 -2.96 13.37 -11.56
CA GLN A 573 -3.26 12.72 -10.27
C GLN A 573 -2.86 13.60 -9.08
N ALA A 574 -1.75 14.34 -9.19
CA ALA A 574 -1.28 15.24 -8.14
C ALA A 574 -2.19 16.44 -7.92
N ARG A 575 -2.90 16.90 -8.98
CA ARG A 575 -3.86 18.02 -8.90
C ARG A 575 -5.26 17.59 -8.52
N SER A 576 -5.56 16.29 -8.50
CA SER A 576 -6.90 15.79 -8.21
C SER A 576 -7.30 16.09 -6.75
N PRO A 577 -8.45 16.75 -6.52
CA PRO A 577 -9.00 16.94 -5.19
C PRO A 577 -9.29 15.61 -4.49
N ASP A 578 -9.88 14.65 -5.20
CA ASP A 578 -10.21 13.34 -4.65
C ASP A 578 -8.97 12.61 -4.12
N VAL A 579 -7.85 12.70 -4.87
CA VAL A 579 -6.58 12.11 -4.43
C VAL A 579 -6.06 12.82 -3.19
N TYR A 580 -6.15 14.13 -3.13
CA TYR A 580 -5.75 14.90 -1.95
C TYR A 580 -6.54 14.50 -0.71
N LEU A 581 -7.86 14.50 -0.82
CA LEU A 581 -8.75 14.16 0.30
C LEU A 581 -8.57 12.71 0.77
N ALA A 582 -8.21 11.79 -0.13
CA ALA A 582 -7.96 10.39 0.21
C ALA A 582 -6.70 10.14 1.06
N PHE A 583 -5.80 11.13 1.18
CA PHE A 583 -4.58 11.05 2.00
C PHE A 583 -4.69 11.85 3.30
N THR A 584 -5.87 11.89 3.89
CA THR A 584 -6.14 12.39 5.24
C THR A 584 -5.51 13.77 5.51
N PRO A 585 -5.96 14.81 4.80
CA PRO A 585 -5.38 16.15 4.95
C PRO A 585 -5.48 16.70 6.36
N LEU A 586 -6.58 16.45 7.09
CA LEU A 586 -6.75 16.89 8.47
C LEU A 586 -5.63 16.40 9.36
N GLU A 587 -5.37 15.09 9.38
CA GLU A 587 -4.36 14.47 10.23
C GLU A 587 -2.95 14.93 9.88
N ASN A 588 -2.68 15.15 8.59
CA ASN A 588 -1.39 15.64 8.14
C ASN A 588 -1.16 17.11 8.48
N GLU A 589 -2.20 17.96 8.41
CA GLU A 589 -2.10 19.38 8.76
C GLU A 589 -1.94 19.57 10.28
N VAL A 590 -2.72 18.84 11.08
CA VAL A 590 -2.55 18.84 12.55
C VAL A 590 -1.13 18.40 12.93
N ALA A 591 -0.62 17.32 12.30
CA ALA A 591 0.75 16.86 12.57
C ALA A 591 1.80 17.93 12.22
N ARG A 592 1.64 18.66 11.11
CA ARG A 592 2.53 19.76 10.72
C ARG A 592 2.47 20.92 11.71
N ASP A 593 1.27 21.27 12.12
CA ASP A 593 1.02 22.36 13.07
C ASP A 593 1.65 22.06 14.43
N VAL A 594 1.49 20.83 14.93
CA VAL A 594 2.15 20.37 16.17
C VAL A 594 3.67 20.44 16.02
N LEU A 595 4.24 19.90 14.94
CA LEU A 595 5.69 19.93 14.72
C LEU A 595 6.26 21.34 14.60
N ALA A 596 5.51 22.28 14.03
CA ALA A 596 5.95 23.65 13.86
C ALA A 596 6.04 24.42 15.19
N ARG A 597 5.25 24.01 16.20
CA ARG A 597 5.16 24.68 17.52
C ARG A 597 5.77 23.88 18.66
N GLU A 598 6.11 22.61 18.42
CA GLU A 598 6.71 21.74 19.44
C GLU A 598 7.95 22.38 20.06
N GLY A 599 7.96 22.50 21.37
CA GLY A 599 9.06 23.08 22.15
C GLY A 599 8.98 24.59 22.34
N SER A 600 8.32 25.35 21.49
CA SER A 600 8.11 26.81 21.65
C SER A 600 6.84 27.13 22.43
N GLU A 601 5.78 26.40 22.21
CA GLU A 601 4.45 26.58 22.80
C GLU A 601 4.01 25.36 23.59
N GLN A 602 3.01 25.55 24.46
CA GLN A 602 2.28 24.47 25.09
C GLN A 602 1.15 24.05 24.14
N LEU A 603 1.07 22.77 23.82
CA LEU A 603 0.14 22.27 22.81
C LEU A 603 -0.93 21.41 23.46
N TYR A 604 -2.18 21.70 23.12
CA TYR A 604 -3.35 20.98 23.59
C TYR A 604 -4.21 20.57 22.39
N LEU A 605 -4.56 19.31 22.33
CA LEU A 605 -5.35 18.73 21.22
C LEU A 605 -6.65 18.15 21.77
N SER A 606 -7.76 18.36 21.05
CA SER A 606 -9.00 17.65 21.37
C SER A 606 -8.81 16.13 21.25
N PRO A 607 -9.62 15.30 21.90
CA PRO A 607 -9.43 13.86 21.96
C PRO A 607 -9.25 13.21 20.59
N ARG A 608 -10.09 13.55 19.64
CA ARG A 608 -10.00 13.03 18.27
C ARG A 608 -8.66 13.36 17.61
N LEU A 609 -8.22 14.63 17.66
CA LEU A 609 -6.96 15.07 17.05
C LEU A 609 -5.75 14.49 17.78
N TYR A 610 -5.85 14.31 19.12
CA TYR A 610 -4.81 13.72 19.96
C TYR A 610 -4.46 12.29 19.54
N TYR A 611 -5.46 11.48 19.15
CA TYR A 611 -5.27 10.07 18.80
C TYR A 611 -4.88 9.84 17.35
N PHE A 612 -4.77 10.85 16.51
CA PHE A 612 -4.38 10.70 15.12
C PHE A 612 -3.01 10.04 14.97
N SER A 613 -2.94 8.94 14.26
CA SER A 613 -1.69 8.20 14.07
C SER A 613 -0.59 8.98 13.35
N PRO A 614 -0.86 9.87 12.36
CA PRO A 614 0.15 10.76 11.82
C PRO A 614 0.74 11.69 12.87
N VAL A 615 -0.10 12.31 13.72
CA VAL A 615 0.37 13.20 14.80
C VAL A 615 1.27 12.42 15.75
N ARG A 616 0.80 11.28 16.23
CA ARG A 616 1.54 10.41 17.16
C ARG A 616 2.84 9.89 16.57
N PHE A 617 2.86 9.53 15.28
CA PHE A 617 4.07 9.05 14.62
C PHE A 617 5.13 10.14 14.48
N PHE A 618 4.76 11.31 13.97
CA PHE A 618 5.72 12.39 13.74
C PHE A 618 6.24 13.03 15.03
N THR A 619 5.45 13.02 16.08
CA THR A 619 5.85 13.55 17.41
C THR A 619 6.42 12.47 18.34
N TYR A 620 6.57 11.24 17.85
CA TYR A 620 7.06 10.12 18.63
C TYR A 620 8.47 10.37 19.16
N ARG A 621 8.63 10.26 20.50
CA ARG A 621 9.93 10.34 21.19
C ARG A 621 10.14 9.04 21.94
N PRO A 622 11.17 8.23 21.58
CA PRO A 622 11.48 7.00 22.31
C PRO A 622 11.94 7.31 23.73
N THR A 623 11.45 6.56 24.70
CA THR A 623 11.79 6.68 26.11
C THR A 623 13.20 6.20 26.45
N HIS A 624 13.78 5.36 25.58
CA HIS A 624 15.13 4.82 25.74
C HIS A 624 15.91 4.94 24.44
N PRO A 625 17.24 5.16 24.49
CA PRO A 625 18.06 5.02 23.30
C PRO A 625 17.80 3.63 22.69
N VAL A 626 17.57 3.60 21.37
CA VAL A 626 17.19 2.40 20.64
C VAL A 626 18.27 1.34 20.78
N GLY A 627 18.20 0.58 21.86
CA GLY A 627 19.03 -0.56 22.17
C GLY A 627 18.15 -1.81 22.19
N VAL A 628 18.72 -2.90 21.68
CA VAL A 628 18.02 -4.17 21.48
C VAL A 628 17.60 -4.74 22.83
N ASN A 629 16.35 -4.50 23.24
CA ASN A 629 15.71 -5.33 24.26
C ASN A 629 14.55 -6.09 23.62
N LEU A 630 14.70 -7.39 23.47
CA LEU A 630 13.85 -8.27 22.66
C LEU A 630 12.93 -9.12 23.53
N GLY A 631 12.52 -8.62 24.69
CA GLY A 631 11.58 -9.34 25.58
C GLY A 631 10.13 -9.31 25.08
N PRO A 632 9.33 -10.32 25.39
CA PRO A 632 7.91 -10.36 25.01
C PRO A 632 7.09 -9.42 25.90
N ILE A 633 6.25 -8.59 25.29
CA ILE A 633 5.26 -7.78 25.99
C ILE A 633 3.89 -7.97 25.34
N HIS A 634 2.89 -8.28 26.18
CA HIS A 634 1.49 -8.32 25.77
C HIS A 634 0.96 -6.92 25.51
N TYR A 635 0.22 -6.75 24.44
CA TYR A 635 -0.22 -5.48 23.94
C TYR A 635 -1.73 -5.46 23.64
N SER A 636 -2.46 -4.54 24.30
CA SER A 636 -3.82 -4.19 23.94
C SER A 636 -3.82 -2.94 23.05
N PRO A 637 -4.59 -2.91 21.95
CA PRO A 637 -4.68 -1.73 21.09
C PRO A 637 -5.15 -0.46 21.81
N PHE A 638 -5.85 -0.59 22.91
CA PHE A 638 -6.40 0.51 23.68
C PHE A 638 -5.59 0.90 24.93
N ASP A 639 -4.72 0.01 25.43
CA ASP A 639 -3.82 0.31 26.58
C ASP A 639 -2.57 1.09 26.17
N ARG A 640 -2.54 1.59 24.99
CA ARG A 640 -1.38 2.11 24.28
C ARG A 640 -0.86 3.43 24.79
N LEU A 641 -1.54 4.05 25.72
CA LEU A 641 -1.23 5.39 26.22
C LEU A 641 -0.62 5.41 27.63
N GLY A 642 -0.60 4.28 28.33
CA GLY A 642 -0.31 4.27 29.76
C GLY A 642 1.09 3.92 30.20
N GLY A 643 1.99 3.47 29.34
CA GLY A 643 3.24 2.92 29.85
C GLY A 643 4.47 3.15 28.97
N GLY A 644 5.31 4.09 29.32
CA GLY A 644 6.69 4.14 28.84
C GLY A 644 6.93 4.91 27.53
N LEU A 645 5.96 5.64 27.00
CA LEU A 645 6.21 6.72 26.04
C LEU A 645 6.74 7.93 26.82
N ALA A 646 7.72 8.62 26.28
CA ALA A 646 7.96 9.99 26.70
C ALA A 646 6.65 10.74 26.59
N ALA A 647 6.33 11.59 27.56
CA ALA A 647 5.12 12.40 27.50
C ALA A 647 5.04 13.03 26.10
N PRO A 648 3.90 12.92 25.39
CA PRO A 648 3.80 13.54 24.08
C PRO A 648 4.07 15.03 24.20
N ALA A 649 4.60 15.61 23.13
CA ALA A 649 4.89 17.04 23.06
C ALA A 649 3.62 17.91 23.19
N TYR A 650 2.46 17.31 23.32
CA TYR A 650 1.14 17.92 23.43
C TYR A 650 0.29 17.18 24.47
N GLN A 651 -0.67 17.88 24.99
CA GLN A 651 -1.61 17.37 26.00
C GLN A 651 -3.01 17.25 25.37
N MET A 652 -3.81 16.33 25.91
CA MET A 652 -5.21 16.25 25.54
C MET A 652 -5.99 17.37 26.23
N ALA A 653 -6.81 18.09 25.45
CA ALA A 653 -7.79 19.02 25.96
C ALA A 653 -9.15 18.31 25.89
N GLU A 654 -9.77 18.10 27.06
CA GLU A 654 -11.13 17.63 27.17
C GLU A 654 -12.07 18.85 27.25
N PRO A 655 -12.66 19.28 26.14
CA PRO A 655 -13.38 20.55 26.10
C PRO A 655 -14.70 20.54 26.87
N ALA A 656 -15.23 19.37 27.15
CA ALA A 656 -16.56 19.29 27.76
C ALA A 656 -16.61 19.75 29.23
N ASN A 657 -15.51 19.61 29.99
CA ASN A 657 -15.53 19.86 31.43
C ASN A 657 -14.27 20.48 32.05
N ASP A 658 -13.11 20.26 31.44
CA ASP A 658 -11.83 20.69 32.03
C ASP A 658 -10.83 21.03 30.94
N LEU A 659 -10.95 22.20 30.35
CA LEU A 659 -9.84 22.70 29.52
C LEU A 659 -8.60 22.80 30.41
N PRO A 660 -7.48 22.13 30.07
CA PRO A 660 -6.28 22.20 30.86
C PRO A 660 -5.80 23.65 30.92
N LEU A 661 -5.41 24.09 32.11
CA LEU A 661 -4.83 25.42 32.26
C LEU A 661 -3.38 25.40 31.78
N PRO A 662 -3.02 26.26 30.81
CA PRO A 662 -1.66 26.39 30.36
C PRO A 662 -0.77 26.85 31.53
N ALA A 663 0.45 26.30 31.61
CA ALA A 663 1.44 26.74 32.57
C ALA A 663 2.00 28.13 32.16
N THR A 664 2.40 28.94 33.14
CA THR A 664 2.99 30.26 32.89
C THR A 664 4.33 30.17 32.15
N GLY A 665 4.69 31.21 31.42
CA GLY A 665 6.02 31.39 30.82
C GLY A 665 6.17 31.00 29.36
N LYS A 666 5.13 30.39 28.74
CA LYS A 666 5.07 30.12 27.29
C LYS A 666 3.66 30.32 26.76
N ASP A 667 3.58 30.70 25.52
CA ASP A 667 2.31 30.72 24.79
C ASP A 667 1.69 29.31 24.77
N ALA A 668 0.38 29.25 24.63
CA ALA A 668 -0.35 27.99 24.49
C ALA A 668 -1.16 28.00 23.21
N THR A 669 -1.22 26.85 22.54
CA THR A 669 -2.09 26.66 21.37
C THR A 669 -2.95 25.43 21.55
N PHE A 670 -4.25 25.63 21.38
CA PHE A 670 -5.26 24.58 21.34
C PHE A 670 -5.60 24.26 19.90
N LEU A 671 -5.53 22.99 19.54
CA LEU A 671 -5.99 22.46 18.26
C LEU A 671 -7.25 21.64 18.54
N LEU A 672 -8.37 22.11 18.06
CA LEU A 672 -9.69 21.60 18.43
C LEU A 672 -10.48 21.19 17.16
N ASP A 673 -11.36 20.21 17.28
CA ASP A 673 -12.32 19.94 16.22
C ASP A 673 -13.20 21.17 15.95
N LEU A 674 -13.72 21.30 14.74
CA LEU A 674 -14.52 22.47 14.32
C LEU A 674 -15.75 22.71 15.21
N ASP A 675 -16.28 21.65 15.80
CA ASP A 675 -17.45 21.73 16.66
C ASP A 675 -17.20 22.50 17.97
N TYR A 676 -15.91 22.71 18.32
CA TYR A 676 -15.50 23.41 19.52
C TYR A 676 -15.28 24.93 19.33
N GLN A 677 -15.66 25.51 18.18
CA GLN A 677 -15.50 26.95 17.95
C GLN A 677 -16.25 27.81 19.01
N TYR A 678 -17.32 27.30 19.58
CA TYR A 678 -18.05 27.97 20.66
C TYR A 678 -17.22 28.19 21.93
N LEU A 679 -16.16 27.41 22.13
CA LEU A 679 -15.25 27.61 23.27
C LEU A 679 -14.48 28.93 23.18
N MET A 680 -14.53 29.66 22.06
CA MET A 680 -13.90 30.96 21.94
C MET A 680 -14.40 31.94 23.00
N ASP A 681 -15.68 31.89 23.36
CA ASP A 681 -16.26 32.70 24.43
C ASP A 681 -15.64 32.36 25.81
N TYR A 682 -15.37 31.06 26.05
CA TYR A 682 -14.66 30.61 27.24
C TYR A 682 -13.21 31.09 27.22
N PHE A 683 -12.49 30.97 26.09
CA PHE A 683 -11.14 31.45 25.98
C PHE A 683 -11.04 32.94 26.20
N HIS A 684 -11.89 33.76 25.58
CA HIS A 684 -11.93 35.21 25.78
C HIS A 684 -12.26 35.64 27.21
N TYR A 685 -13.04 34.83 27.92
CA TYR A 685 -13.36 35.08 29.32
C TYR A 685 -12.11 35.07 30.20
N PHE A 686 -11.21 34.11 30.04
CA PHE A 686 -9.99 33.98 30.81
C PHE A 686 -8.80 34.69 30.15
N TYR A 687 -8.74 34.71 28.85
CA TYR A 687 -7.62 35.16 28.02
C TYR A 687 -8.12 36.16 26.96
N PRO A 688 -8.20 37.45 27.31
CA PRO A 688 -8.84 38.45 26.44
C PRO A 688 -8.18 38.62 25.05
N ASN A 689 -6.86 38.33 24.95
CA ASN A 689 -6.12 38.39 23.69
C ASN A 689 -6.00 37.04 22.99
N ALA A 690 -6.72 36.00 23.43
CA ALA A 690 -6.77 34.74 22.73
C ALA A 690 -7.26 34.91 21.29
N ALA A 691 -6.55 34.35 20.32
CA ALA A 691 -6.87 34.44 18.91
C ALA A 691 -7.33 33.08 18.34
N GLY A 692 -8.55 33.01 17.88
CA GLY A 692 -9.12 31.81 17.26
C GLY A 692 -9.13 31.91 15.74
N GLU A 693 -8.74 30.86 15.03
CA GLU A 693 -8.84 30.78 13.59
C GLU A 693 -9.24 29.38 13.10
N VAL A 694 -9.97 29.33 12.02
CA VAL A 694 -10.30 28.08 11.32
C VAL A 694 -9.19 27.78 10.33
N VAL A 695 -8.41 26.73 10.60
CA VAL A 695 -7.38 26.26 9.67
C VAL A 695 -8.08 25.57 8.52
N ARG A 696 -7.67 25.93 7.30
CA ARG A 696 -8.25 25.42 6.07
C ARG A 696 -7.20 24.64 5.28
N ASP A 697 -7.67 23.67 4.52
CA ASP A 697 -6.82 22.94 3.61
C ASP A 697 -6.49 23.72 2.33
N ARG A 698 -5.71 23.14 1.43
CA ARG A 698 -5.35 23.75 0.14
C ARG A 698 -6.54 23.94 -0.83
N LEU A 699 -7.68 23.30 -0.56
CA LEU A 699 -8.92 23.45 -1.35
C LEU A 699 -9.81 24.55 -0.76
N GLY A 700 -9.47 25.07 0.42
CA GLY A 700 -10.26 26.06 1.15
C GLY A 700 -11.24 25.44 2.15
N ASP A 701 -11.29 24.11 2.27
CA ASP A 701 -12.19 23.43 3.19
C ASP A 701 -11.70 23.55 4.63
N PRO A 702 -12.59 23.79 5.62
CA PRO A 702 -12.23 23.92 7.02
C PRO A 702 -11.78 22.54 7.56
N LEU A 703 -10.67 22.51 8.31
CA LEU A 703 -10.10 21.29 8.86
C LEU A 703 -10.29 21.21 10.38
N TYR A 704 -9.81 22.22 11.10
CA TYR A 704 -9.89 22.29 12.56
C TYR A 704 -9.84 23.73 13.04
N PHE A 705 -10.12 23.92 14.32
CA PHE A 705 -10.11 25.21 14.98
C PHE A 705 -8.84 25.35 15.83
N ARG A 706 -8.08 26.40 15.61
CA ARG A 706 -6.84 26.70 16.35
C ARG A 706 -7.08 27.93 17.23
N VAL A 707 -6.72 27.83 18.51
CA VAL A 707 -6.76 28.95 19.47
C VAL A 707 -5.36 29.16 20.00
N HIS A 708 -4.82 30.32 19.78
CA HIS A 708 -3.54 30.76 20.32
C HIS A 708 -3.75 31.69 21.52
N ILE A 709 -3.05 31.44 22.63
CA ILE A 709 -3.14 32.20 23.88
C ILE A 709 -1.75 32.73 24.22
N PRO A 710 -1.56 34.05 24.28
CA PRO A 710 -0.28 34.64 24.69
C PRO A 710 0.09 34.30 26.12
N ALA A 711 1.40 34.17 26.40
CA ALA A 711 1.93 33.88 27.72
C ALA A 711 1.55 34.94 28.77
N ASP A 712 1.41 36.19 28.34
CA ASP A 712 1.02 37.30 29.22
C ASP A 712 -0.41 37.14 29.73
N ASP A 713 -1.32 36.71 28.84
CA ASP A 713 -2.72 36.41 29.22
C ASP A 713 -2.79 35.23 30.17
N ILE A 714 -1.98 34.16 29.90
CA ILE A 714 -1.87 33.01 30.78
C ILE A 714 -1.40 33.44 32.18
N ALA A 715 -0.36 34.28 32.23
CA ALA A 715 0.16 34.83 33.52
C ALA A 715 -0.88 35.68 34.26
N ALA A 716 -1.66 36.49 33.52
CA ALA A 716 -2.72 37.31 34.08
C ALA A 716 -3.94 36.49 34.56
N ALA A 717 -4.17 35.33 33.98
CA ALA A 717 -5.26 34.43 34.36
C ALA A 717 -4.94 33.56 35.58
N VAL A 718 -3.67 33.47 35.99
CA VAL A 718 -3.27 32.72 37.18
C VAL A 718 -3.93 33.38 38.42
N GLY A 719 -4.67 32.61 39.18
CA GLY A 719 -5.48 33.09 40.30
C GLY A 719 -6.91 33.52 40.01
N ARG A 720 -7.35 33.58 38.73
CA ARG A 720 -8.74 33.79 38.40
C ARG A 720 -9.60 32.51 38.48
N ARG A 721 -8.98 31.38 38.79
CA ARG A 721 -9.71 30.10 38.95
C ARG A 721 -10.45 30.15 40.30
N TYR A 722 -11.77 30.15 40.23
CA TYR A 722 -12.64 30.15 41.41
C TYR A 722 -12.80 28.71 41.91
N GLU A 723 -12.11 28.34 42.99
CA GLU A 723 -12.37 27.07 43.64
C GLU A 723 -13.77 27.08 44.25
N GLY A 724 -14.62 26.16 43.84
CA GLY A 724 -15.97 25.99 44.37
C GLY A 724 -17.09 26.76 43.69
N GLY A 725 -16.81 27.59 42.64
CA GLY A 725 -17.86 28.21 41.83
C GLY A 725 -18.50 27.24 40.83
N GLY A 726 -19.72 27.48 40.41
CA GLY A 726 -20.50 26.65 39.46
C GLY A 726 -21.83 26.16 40.01
N LEU A 727 -22.60 25.44 39.19
CA LEU A 727 -23.87 24.85 39.57
C LEU A 727 -23.77 23.36 39.88
N LEU A 728 -24.56 22.85 40.79
CA LEU A 728 -24.64 21.42 41.05
C LEU A 728 -25.45 20.73 39.96
N GLY A 729 -24.76 20.02 39.07
CA GLY A 729 -25.36 19.21 38.00
C GLY A 729 -25.69 17.80 38.50
N ARG A 730 -26.93 17.37 38.32
CA ARG A 730 -27.40 16.00 38.53
C ARG A 730 -27.81 15.44 37.20
N TYR A 731 -27.15 14.35 36.78
CA TYR A 731 -27.31 13.73 35.47
C TYR A 731 -28.10 12.44 35.57
N TYR A 732 -29.14 12.27 34.75
CA TYR A 732 -30.08 11.16 34.77
C TYR A 732 -30.11 10.45 33.43
N HIS A 733 -30.36 9.14 33.45
CA HIS A 733 -30.73 8.41 32.25
C HIS A 733 -32.15 8.76 31.82
N GLY A 734 -32.40 8.93 30.52
CA GLY A 734 -33.72 9.32 30.02
C GLY A 734 -33.92 10.83 29.99
N GLU A 735 -35.08 11.26 29.47
CA GLU A 735 -35.41 12.64 29.17
C GLU A 735 -36.18 13.39 30.27
N ASP A 736 -36.55 12.72 31.36
CA ASP A 736 -37.59 13.14 32.31
C ASP A 736 -37.09 13.50 33.70
N TRP A 737 -35.75 13.59 33.91
CA TRP A 737 -35.12 13.91 35.21
C TRP A 737 -35.57 13.00 36.38
N GLN A 738 -35.95 11.73 36.08
CA GLN A 738 -36.46 10.77 37.06
C GLN A 738 -35.40 9.78 37.54
N GLY A 739 -35.57 9.29 38.76
CA GLY A 739 -34.71 8.28 39.35
C GLY A 739 -33.51 8.84 40.11
N GLU A 740 -32.55 7.97 40.40
CA GLU A 740 -31.30 8.37 41.01
C GLU A 740 -30.35 8.90 39.94
N PRO A 741 -29.69 10.04 40.16
CA PRO A 741 -28.69 10.53 39.20
C PRO A 741 -27.51 9.56 39.12
N PHE A 742 -27.12 9.20 37.89
CA PHE A 742 -25.93 8.37 37.68
C PHE A 742 -24.61 9.15 37.88
N MET A 743 -24.69 10.49 37.83
CA MET A 743 -23.57 11.37 38.09
C MET A 743 -24.04 12.66 38.75
N THR A 744 -23.28 13.12 39.73
CA THR A 744 -23.49 14.42 40.39
C THR A 744 -22.15 15.12 40.54
N ARG A 745 -22.08 16.37 40.04
CA ARG A 745 -20.83 17.17 40.09
C ARG A 745 -21.15 18.67 40.09
N ILE A 746 -20.14 19.47 40.41
CA ILE A 746 -20.19 20.92 40.18
C ILE A 746 -19.73 21.19 38.74
N ASP A 747 -20.56 21.87 37.97
CA ASP A 747 -20.25 22.35 36.64
C ASP A 747 -19.96 23.86 36.71
N PRO A 748 -18.68 24.27 36.58
CA PRO A 748 -18.31 25.68 36.73
C PRO A 748 -18.81 26.58 35.60
N PHE A 749 -19.04 26.04 34.43
CA PHE A 749 -19.66 26.66 33.27
C PHE A 749 -20.71 25.74 32.66
N LEU A 750 -21.76 26.31 32.14
CA LEU A 750 -22.66 25.60 31.26
C LEU A 750 -22.35 25.99 29.80
N LEU A 751 -21.30 25.43 29.23
CA LEU A 751 -20.86 25.60 27.86
C LEU A 751 -20.53 24.21 27.29
N PHE A 752 -21.60 23.41 27.15
CA PHE A 752 -21.45 22.05 26.68
C PHE A 752 -21.80 21.92 25.19
N ALA A 753 -21.01 21.21 24.49
CA ALA A 753 -21.38 20.47 23.29
C ALA A 753 -20.72 19.09 23.43
N TRP A 754 -21.49 18.03 23.41
CA TRP A 754 -20.98 16.67 23.58
C TRP A 754 -20.88 15.93 22.24
N PRO A 755 -19.91 16.27 21.36
CA PRO A 755 -19.82 15.64 20.04
C PRO A 755 -19.33 14.19 20.09
N GLU A 756 -18.46 13.85 21.04
CA GLU A 756 -17.83 12.52 21.14
C GLU A 756 -17.86 11.90 22.54
N GLU A 757 -18.03 12.71 23.61
CA GLU A 757 -18.05 12.26 25.00
C GLU A 757 -19.42 12.54 25.63
N GLU A 758 -20.32 11.64 25.40
CA GLU A 758 -21.63 11.67 26.03
C GLU A 758 -21.47 11.34 27.51
N PRO A 759 -22.20 12.03 28.42
CA PRO A 759 -22.24 11.64 29.84
C PRO A 759 -22.71 10.20 30.03
N THR A 760 -23.54 9.72 29.11
CA THR A 760 -24.06 8.35 29.02
C THR A 760 -24.49 8.03 27.60
N PRO A 761 -24.36 6.78 27.11
CA PRO A 761 -24.97 6.39 25.85
C PRO A 761 -26.48 6.50 25.87
N GLY A 762 -27.06 7.15 24.87
CA GLY A 762 -28.50 7.32 24.70
C GLY A 762 -29.07 8.59 25.32
N PRO A 763 -30.43 8.70 25.45
CA PRO A 763 -31.09 9.89 26.02
C PRO A 763 -30.69 10.12 27.46
N PHE A 764 -30.46 11.38 27.81
CA PHE A 764 -30.15 11.79 29.17
C PHE A 764 -30.76 13.18 29.50
N SER A 765 -30.86 13.46 30.78
CA SER A 765 -31.29 14.77 31.25
C SER A 765 -30.39 15.25 32.38
N VAL A 766 -30.34 16.57 32.56
CA VAL A 766 -29.53 17.19 33.60
C VAL A 766 -30.33 18.24 34.30
N THR A 767 -30.27 18.29 35.64
CA THR A 767 -30.74 19.43 36.43
C THR A 767 -29.55 20.11 37.08
N TRP A 768 -29.35 21.36 36.75
CA TRP A 768 -28.39 22.21 37.46
C TRP A 768 -29.10 23.09 38.47
N THR A 769 -28.55 23.15 39.68
CA THR A 769 -29.12 23.94 40.77
C THR A 769 -28.06 24.74 41.52
N GLY A 770 -28.41 25.91 41.97
CA GLY A 770 -27.55 26.79 42.76
C GLY A 770 -28.08 28.22 42.78
N ASP A 771 -27.23 29.13 43.21
CA ASP A 771 -27.50 30.56 43.20
C ASP A 771 -26.74 31.25 42.07
N LEU A 772 -27.40 32.16 41.36
CA LEU A 772 -26.83 33.16 40.49
C LEU A 772 -26.51 34.41 41.30
N LEU A 773 -25.26 34.81 41.38
CA LEU A 773 -24.82 35.99 42.11
C LEU A 773 -24.87 37.22 41.19
N ALA A 774 -25.92 38.00 41.27
CA ALA A 774 -26.06 39.23 40.49
C ALA A 774 -25.15 40.32 41.12
N PRO A 775 -24.20 40.91 40.39
CA PRO A 775 -23.25 41.91 40.95
C PRO A 775 -23.90 43.26 41.22
N THR A 776 -24.95 43.62 40.57
CA THR A 776 -25.64 44.94 40.65
C THR A 776 -27.12 44.80 40.44
N ASP A 777 -27.92 45.76 40.97
CA ASP A 777 -29.33 45.87 40.60
C ASP A 777 -29.45 46.23 39.11
N GLY A 778 -30.43 45.65 38.42
CA GLY A 778 -30.73 46.04 37.06
C GLY A 778 -31.33 44.97 36.15
N ALA A 779 -31.42 45.30 34.88
CA ALA A 779 -31.91 44.37 33.85
C ALA A 779 -30.81 43.47 33.35
N TYR A 780 -31.01 42.18 33.55
CA TYR A 780 -30.12 41.12 33.04
C TYR A 780 -30.83 40.44 31.86
N HIS A 781 -30.13 40.40 30.73
CA HIS A 781 -30.60 39.61 29.61
C HIS A 781 -29.92 38.24 29.61
N PHE A 782 -30.75 37.18 29.63
CA PHE A 782 -30.26 35.78 29.63
C PHE A 782 -30.53 35.15 28.27
N ARG A 783 -29.58 34.30 27.87
CA ARG A 783 -29.71 33.43 26.70
C ARG A 783 -29.22 32.02 27.04
N LEU A 784 -30.11 31.05 26.83
CA LEU A 784 -29.79 29.64 26.96
C LEU A 784 -29.99 28.98 25.61
N ASP A 785 -28.93 28.45 25.05
CA ASP A 785 -28.98 27.66 23.81
C ASP A 785 -28.87 26.18 24.19
N ALA A 786 -29.84 25.37 23.80
CA ALA A 786 -29.90 23.95 24.08
C ALA A 786 -30.19 23.12 22.82
N ASP A 787 -29.70 21.93 22.76
CA ASP A 787 -30.10 20.89 21.84
C ASP A 787 -30.13 19.56 22.66
N ASP A 788 -31.30 19.02 23.06
CA ASP A 788 -32.65 19.40 22.65
C ASP A 788 -33.27 20.51 23.52
N GLY A 789 -33.93 20.16 24.62
CA GLY A 789 -34.79 21.09 25.35
C GLY A 789 -34.20 21.65 26.63
N VAL A 790 -34.60 22.87 26.98
CA VAL A 790 -34.18 23.56 28.19
C VAL A 790 -35.34 24.31 28.90
N ARG A 791 -35.32 24.28 30.23
CA ARG A 791 -36.18 25.08 31.07
C ARG A 791 -35.34 25.80 32.11
N PHE A 792 -35.59 27.12 32.28
CA PHE A 792 -34.83 27.97 33.18
C PHE A 792 -35.76 28.53 34.25
N TRP A 793 -35.34 28.39 35.50
CA TRP A 793 -36.02 28.86 36.71
C TRP A 793 -35.16 29.92 37.40
N VAL A 794 -35.83 30.97 37.90
CA VAL A 794 -35.20 32.00 38.72
C VAL A 794 -36.14 32.31 39.87
N ASP A 795 -35.64 32.39 41.10
CA ASP A 795 -36.39 32.69 42.31
C ASP A 795 -37.63 31.77 42.47
N GLY A 796 -37.53 30.52 42.09
CA GLY A 796 -38.58 29.50 42.19
C GLY A 796 -39.66 29.55 41.09
N ALA A 797 -39.61 30.50 40.17
CA ALA A 797 -40.56 30.60 39.06
C ALA A 797 -39.89 30.20 37.72
N VAL A 798 -40.64 29.58 36.79
CA VAL A 798 -40.19 29.36 35.44
C VAL A 798 -40.01 30.72 34.75
N ALA A 799 -38.81 31.07 34.45
CA ALA A 799 -38.46 32.31 33.74
C ALA A 799 -38.59 32.15 32.21
N GLY A 800 -38.26 30.97 31.68
CA GLY A 800 -38.40 30.63 30.28
C GLY A 800 -38.19 29.15 30.01
N GLU A 801 -38.78 28.66 28.93
CA GLU A 801 -38.62 27.27 28.48
C GLU A 801 -38.72 27.13 26.97
N SER A 802 -38.02 26.17 26.41
CA SER A 802 -38.18 25.67 25.06
C SER A 802 -37.86 24.17 25.11
N LEU A 803 -38.93 23.38 24.93
CA LEU A 803 -38.87 21.92 25.17
C LEU A 803 -39.17 21.09 23.92
N GLU A 804 -38.91 21.65 22.75
CA GLU A 804 -39.16 20.93 21.50
C GLU A 804 -37.99 19.94 21.22
N PRO A 805 -38.26 18.63 21.18
CA PRO A 805 -37.22 17.62 20.97
C PRO A 805 -36.74 17.59 19.52
N ASP A 806 -35.58 16.98 19.30
CA ASP A 806 -34.97 16.72 18.00
C ASP A 806 -34.62 18.00 17.19
N ARG A 807 -34.40 19.14 17.89
CA ARG A 807 -33.91 20.37 17.27
C ARG A 807 -33.25 21.31 18.29
N PRO A 808 -32.37 22.23 17.81
CA PRO A 808 -31.85 23.29 18.66
C PRO A 808 -32.99 24.21 19.21
N ASN A 809 -32.89 24.56 20.46
CA ASN A 809 -33.79 25.43 21.19
C ASN A 809 -33.04 26.62 21.79
N THR A 810 -33.66 27.80 21.83
CA THR A 810 -33.08 28.96 22.47
C THR A 810 -34.15 29.60 23.38
N VAL A 811 -33.75 29.91 24.61
CA VAL A 811 -34.51 30.70 25.54
C VAL A 811 -33.83 32.04 25.71
N GLU A 812 -34.47 33.11 25.31
CA GLU A 812 -34.04 34.50 25.55
C GLU A 812 -35.03 35.28 26.37
N LEU A 813 -34.58 35.92 27.43
CA LEU A 813 -35.42 36.69 28.34
C LEU A 813 -34.62 37.77 29.06
N THR A 814 -35.35 38.77 29.56
CA THR A 814 -34.76 39.81 30.41
C THR A 814 -35.47 39.84 31.76
N LEU A 815 -34.69 39.80 32.85
CA LEU A 815 -35.19 39.89 34.20
C LEU A 815 -34.54 41.07 34.91
N ASN A 816 -35.31 41.74 35.75
CA ASN A 816 -34.78 42.72 36.68
C ASN A 816 -34.39 42.00 37.98
N LEU A 817 -33.11 41.92 38.26
CA LEU A 817 -32.57 41.30 39.46
C LEU A 817 -32.01 42.35 40.41
N THR A 818 -32.10 42.05 41.71
CA THR A 818 -31.38 42.83 42.76
C THR A 818 -29.98 42.32 42.90
N ALA A 819 -29.06 43.11 43.41
CA ALA A 819 -27.73 42.63 43.75
C ALA A 819 -27.81 41.54 44.83
N GLY A 820 -27.11 40.42 44.61
CA GLY A 820 -27.03 39.30 45.54
C GLY A 820 -27.42 37.95 44.93
N PRO A 821 -27.63 36.93 45.80
CA PRO A 821 -27.94 35.59 45.33
C PRO A 821 -29.41 35.46 44.87
N HIS A 822 -29.58 34.83 43.71
CA HIS A 822 -30.88 34.43 43.14
C HIS A 822 -30.88 32.94 42.92
N PRO A 823 -31.69 32.13 43.59
CA PRO A 823 -31.82 30.71 43.34
C PRO A 823 -32.20 30.43 41.89
N ILE A 824 -31.40 29.66 41.19
CA ILE A 824 -31.66 29.23 39.83
C ILE A 824 -31.68 27.72 39.72
N ARG A 825 -32.47 27.23 38.76
CA ARG A 825 -32.49 25.87 38.30
C ARG A 825 -32.55 25.85 36.78
N ILE A 826 -31.74 24.99 36.17
CA ILE A 826 -31.78 24.77 34.73
C ILE A 826 -31.99 23.27 34.52
N ASP A 827 -33.07 22.92 33.82
CA ASP A 827 -33.41 21.58 33.44
C ASP A 827 -33.15 21.44 31.94
N TYR A 828 -32.35 20.48 31.56
CA TYR A 828 -31.94 20.16 30.19
C TYR A 828 -32.22 18.69 29.87
N PHE A 829 -32.72 18.39 28.69
CA PHE A 829 -32.78 17.02 28.21
C PHE A 829 -32.26 16.87 26.80
N GLN A 830 -31.76 15.66 26.52
CA GLN A 830 -31.22 15.18 25.27
C GLN A 830 -31.92 13.90 24.86
N ARG A 831 -32.50 13.87 23.64
CA ARG A 831 -33.13 12.70 23.05
C ARG A 831 -32.23 12.05 22.01
N GLY A 832 -31.71 12.82 21.05
CA GLY A 832 -30.90 12.35 19.96
C GLY A 832 -30.40 13.48 19.07
N GLY A 833 -29.46 13.16 18.14
CA GLY A 833 -28.89 14.18 17.25
C GLY A 833 -27.78 15.00 17.90
N GLY A 834 -27.79 16.32 17.64
CA GLY A 834 -26.89 17.28 18.29
C GLY A 834 -27.10 17.36 19.79
N LYS A 835 -26.08 17.74 20.56
CA LYS A 835 -26.12 17.79 22.01
C LYS A 835 -25.38 19.03 22.47
N ALA A 836 -26.10 20.00 23.00
CA ALA A 836 -25.51 21.24 23.46
C ALA A 836 -26.30 21.87 24.60
N MET A 837 -25.58 22.52 25.51
CA MET A 837 -26.19 23.40 26.53
C MET A 837 -25.23 24.56 26.80
N ARG A 838 -25.68 25.80 26.52
CA ARG A 838 -24.89 27.01 26.72
C ARG A 838 -25.70 28.04 27.51
N PHE A 839 -25.06 28.65 28.52
CA PHE A 839 -25.70 29.64 29.38
C PHE A 839 -24.96 30.96 29.36
N TYR A 840 -25.59 31.95 28.76
CA TYR A 840 -25.07 33.33 28.63
C TYR A 840 -25.91 34.31 29.38
N TRP A 841 -25.30 35.40 29.76
CA TRP A 841 -25.99 36.57 30.27
C TRP A 841 -25.37 37.89 29.79
N THR A 842 -26.14 38.95 29.83
CA THR A 842 -25.73 40.34 29.62
C THR A 842 -26.04 41.12 30.88
N PRO A 843 -25.07 41.25 31.82
CA PRO A 843 -25.26 42.09 32.99
C PRO A 843 -25.42 43.57 32.65
N PRO A 844 -26.00 44.40 33.51
CA PRO A 844 -26.15 45.83 33.25
C PRO A 844 -24.81 46.48 32.92
N GLY A 845 -24.73 47.15 31.74
CA GLY A 845 -23.55 47.87 31.30
C GLY A 845 -22.35 46.99 30.85
N ARG A 846 -22.58 45.68 30.69
CA ARG A 846 -21.51 44.76 30.21
C ARG A 846 -21.96 44.07 28.90
N PRO A 847 -21.04 43.57 28.08
CA PRO A 847 -21.39 42.76 26.92
C PRO A 847 -21.95 41.40 27.33
N THR A 848 -22.56 40.72 26.36
CA THR A 848 -22.96 39.32 26.52
C THR A 848 -21.76 38.45 26.70
N GLN A 849 -21.78 37.56 27.71
CA GLN A 849 -20.67 36.68 28.08
C GLN A 849 -21.25 35.40 28.70
N PRO A 850 -20.47 34.27 28.73
CA PRO A 850 -20.88 33.14 29.53
C PRO A 850 -21.04 33.50 30.99
N VAL A 851 -21.97 32.83 31.68
CA VAL A 851 -22.10 33.01 33.13
C VAL A 851 -20.90 32.28 33.79
N GLY A 852 -19.98 33.06 34.33
CA GLY A 852 -18.74 32.51 34.94
C GLY A 852 -18.95 31.90 36.31
N PRO A 853 -18.06 31.04 36.77
CA PRO A 853 -18.14 30.33 38.04
C PRO A 853 -18.19 31.28 39.24
N GLU A 854 -17.61 32.51 39.15
CA GLU A 854 -17.63 33.53 40.19
C GLU A 854 -19.04 34.09 40.46
N HIS A 855 -19.94 33.83 39.48
CA HIS A 855 -21.34 34.26 39.57
C HIS A 855 -22.28 33.11 39.85
N LEU A 856 -21.78 31.92 40.06
CA LEU A 856 -22.52 30.67 40.29
C LEU A 856 -22.10 30.01 41.61
N GLN A 857 -23.05 29.62 42.41
CA GLN A 857 -22.80 28.91 43.68
C GLN A 857 -23.74 27.71 43.78
N GLY A 858 -23.18 26.51 43.57
CA GLY A 858 -23.93 25.25 43.66
C GLY A 858 -24.30 24.92 45.09
N HIS A 859 -25.49 24.44 45.31
CA HIS A 859 -25.94 23.92 46.58
C HIS A 859 -26.02 22.40 46.51
N PRO A 860 -25.48 21.64 47.50
CA PRO A 860 -25.49 20.20 47.55
C PRO A 860 -26.89 19.59 47.64
#